data_8037ec66396831091d4c99051d335c62
#
_entry.id   8037ec66396831091d4c99051d335c62
#
_cell.length_a   1.000
_cell.length_b   1.000
_cell.length_c   1.000
_cell.angle_alpha   90.00
_cell.angle_beta   90.00
_cell.angle_gamma   90.00
#
_symmetry.space_group_name_H-M   'P 1'
#
loop_
_entity.id
_entity.type
_entity.pdbx_description
1 polymer ?
#
loop_
_entity_poly.entity_id
_entity_poly.type
_entity_poly.pdbx_seq_one_letter_code
_entity_poly.pdbx_strand_id
1 'polypeptide(L)'
;MTLFPVLCALCSVLPSAQDTTRLPLDPAVRQGKLDNGLTWYVRANRYPEHRAELRLVVNAGSVLEDDDQRGLAHFVEHMAFNGTKRFAKQALVDFIEGLGMRFGAHLNASTSFDETIYQLQIPTDSAGVFPRALDILEDWATAISFEPEEIDRERGVVIEEWRLGLGAESRMFDKQLPVLLAGSRYAVRLPIGEKQTLETFPHAALTRFYRDWYRPDLMAVMAVGDFDADSVAVMIKARFGALPRRGNPRPRPEPDAPMSDTTLVAVATDAEATSSRVTVAWRLPERDPGTAAAFRAMLVSDLHDLILNQRLDELTRRENPPYIGAGAGRGRFVRPVLFASLGVAVQDGGIERGLEAAETEAERVRQHGFTATELDRAREEFLRAYERAFAEREKTPSSSLIGEYVSHFLEGVPAPGIAKEFDLVKALIPGITLAEVNAAGRAMSGSRGRILLVNAPEKEGLAPPDGAALLDVLAGVSKTKVTEYTDVVGTDPLVPNAPAPGRVTAETTNKVLGTTEWTLSNGVRVLLKPTDFKADEVLLSAWSPGGASLAPDKDWLSDAFAAPLVGLGGLGAFDATTLQKKLAGKVATVEASITMTQEGLSGSASPRDLETLFELVWLRMTAPRADTTAFRAFIGNVRSAIANRGADPDAVFGDTLSVTLSNHHPRTRPITPERIDSLDLGAAYAFYRDRYADASDFTFAIVGAFQLDSIRPLVERWLGALPATQRKETWRDPGIESPRGVVERVVRKGVEPRGRTQIVFTGPMPYSRADRAVIRGLGSVLEIRLRELLREALGGTYDVSVFGTASRVPREEYSFTIGFSSAPDRTDELVRTVFAAIDTIRTNGPADRDILKVVEAEARSRETALRQNGYWISQIAAIAQTGDPPELAVDPRGDGALLTRPALRDMARKILDPANYIRVTLLPENRQ
;
A
#
# COMPACT_ATOMS: atom_id res chain seq x y z
N MET A 1 20.45 39.09 -55.93
CA MET A 1 20.12 39.27 -54.54
C MET A 1 19.28 38.08 -54.10
N THR A 2 19.93 37.06 -53.63
CA THR A 2 19.31 35.75 -53.27
C THR A 2 19.29 35.65 -51.74
N LEU A 3 18.11 35.65 -51.15
CA LEU A 3 17.90 35.40 -49.74
C LEU A 3 18.01 33.89 -49.47
N PHE A 4 18.96 33.49 -48.62
CA PHE A 4 19.02 32.20 -47.99
C PHE A 4 18.18 32.22 -46.70
N PRO A 5 17.31 31.24 -46.43
CA PRO A 5 16.75 31.06 -45.10
C PRO A 5 17.74 30.26 -44.25
N VAL A 6 18.13 30.83 -43.09
CA VAL A 6 18.88 30.16 -42.06
C VAL A 6 17.91 29.20 -41.39
N LEU A 7 18.07 27.91 -41.64
CA LEU A 7 17.39 26.80 -40.92
C LEU A 7 18.16 26.61 -39.62
N CYS A 8 17.63 27.11 -38.52
CA CYS A 8 18.13 26.83 -37.18
C CYS A 8 17.74 25.40 -36.84
N ALA A 9 18.62 24.43 -37.11
CA ALA A 9 18.50 23.08 -36.65
C ALA A 9 18.82 23.06 -35.15
N LEU A 10 17.76 23.02 -34.32
CA LEU A 10 17.88 22.58 -32.94
C LEU A 10 18.25 21.09 -32.97
N CYS A 11 19.53 20.78 -33.04
CA CYS A 11 20.06 19.46 -32.72
C CYS A 11 19.87 19.28 -31.22
N SER A 12 18.81 18.58 -30.80
CA SER A 12 18.73 17.98 -29.48
C SER A 12 19.81 16.91 -29.41
N VAL A 13 20.93 17.24 -28.77
CA VAL A 13 22.00 16.30 -28.48
C VAL A 13 21.43 15.30 -27.47
N LEU A 14 21.17 14.09 -27.89
CA LEU A 14 20.79 12.99 -27.00
C LEU A 14 21.96 12.69 -26.05
N PRO A 15 21.74 12.57 -24.74
CA PRO A 15 22.79 12.24 -23.79
C PRO A 15 23.45 10.88 -24.15
N SER A 16 24.75 10.90 -24.32
CA SER A 16 25.54 9.67 -24.50
C SER A 16 25.75 8.97 -23.16
N ALA A 17 26.20 7.70 -23.19
CA ALA A 17 26.54 6.95 -21.97
C ALA A 17 27.68 7.59 -21.13
N GLN A 18 28.37 8.61 -21.69
CA GLN A 18 29.41 9.38 -21.02
C GLN A 18 28.96 10.80 -20.61
N ASP A 19 27.68 11.14 -20.80
CA ASP A 19 27.18 12.47 -20.44
C ASP A 19 27.10 12.62 -18.92
N THR A 20 28.03 13.37 -18.35
CA THR A 20 28.10 13.67 -16.91
C THR A 20 27.32 14.94 -16.55
N THR A 21 26.53 15.50 -17.46
CA THR A 21 25.69 16.66 -17.20
C THR A 21 24.70 16.33 -16.07
N ARG A 22 24.73 17.13 -15.01
CA ARG A 22 23.78 16.98 -13.91
C ARG A 22 22.40 17.42 -14.33
N LEU A 23 21.39 16.64 -13.96
CA LEU A 23 20.01 17.03 -14.11
C LEU A 23 19.70 18.16 -13.12
N PRO A 24 19.02 19.24 -13.57
CA PRO A 24 18.66 20.36 -12.70
C PRO A 24 17.59 19.93 -11.69
N LEU A 25 17.48 20.67 -10.59
CA LEU A 25 16.29 20.62 -9.75
C LEU A 25 15.11 21.29 -10.47
N ASP A 26 13.88 20.83 -10.18
CA ASP A 26 12.64 21.44 -10.67
C ASP A 26 12.65 22.96 -10.38
N PRO A 27 12.48 23.81 -11.43
CA PRO A 27 12.49 25.26 -11.26
C PRO A 27 11.38 25.81 -10.36
N ALA A 28 10.32 25.02 -10.11
CA ALA A 28 9.28 25.37 -9.14
C ALA A 28 9.75 25.29 -7.68
N VAL A 29 10.87 24.61 -7.42
CA VAL A 29 11.44 24.45 -6.08
C VAL A 29 12.39 25.60 -5.76
N ARG A 30 12.15 26.25 -4.65
CA ARG A 30 13.12 27.17 -4.05
C ARG A 30 13.98 26.37 -3.06
N GLN A 31 15.28 26.39 -3.26
CA GLN A 31 16.24 25.65 -2.44
C GLN A 31 17.38 26.58 -1.99
N GLY A 32 17.98 26.28 -0.86
CA GLY A 32 19.21 26.94 -0.44
C GLY A 32 19.85 26.26 0.77
N LYS A 33 21.05 26.75 1.11
CA LYS A 33 21.77 26.33 2.30
C LYS A 33 22.04 27.57 3.15
N LEU A 34 21.75 27.47 4.46
CA LEU A 34 21.95 28.54 5.42
C LEU A 34 23.42 28.56 5.89
N ASP A 35 23.88 29.69 6.50
CA ASP A 35 25.26 29.86 6.98
C ASP A 35 25.63 28.81 8.03
N ASN A 36 24.67 28.32 8.80
CA ASN A 36 24.88 27.24 9.79
C ASN A 36 24.95 25.84 9.18
N GLY A 37 24.72 25.71 7.87
CA GLY A 37 24.83 24.49 7.11
C GLY A 37 23.48 23.78 6.84
N LEU A 38 22.36 24.24 7.42
CA LEU A 38 21.05 23.66 7.19
C LEU A 38 20.58 23.90 5.74
N THR A 39 20.08 22.84 5.11
CA THR A 39 19.49 22.91 3.76
C THR A 39 17.98 23.14 3.88
N TRP A 40 17.37 23.82 2.93
CA TRP A 40 15.93 24.03 2.91
C TRP A 40 15.37 23.92 1.50
N TYR A 41 14.12 23.42 1.42
CA TYR A 41 13.34 23.28 0.18
C TYR A 41 11.94 23.84 0.39
N VAL A 42 11.44 24.62 -0.56
CA VAL A 42 10.07 25.17 -0.53
C VAL A 42 9.47 25.10 -1.90
N ARG A 43 8.25 24.55 -2.01
CA ARG A 43 7.47 24.52 -3.25
C ARG A 43 6.00 24.82 -2.98
N ALA A 44 5.42 25.76 -3.73
CA ALA A 44 3.97 25.93 -3.78
C ALA A 44 3.34 24.78 -4.57
N ASN A 45 2.29 24.16 -4.00
CA ASN A 45 1.50 23.11 -4.66
C ASN A 45 0.08 23.11 -4.08
N ARG A 46 -0.93 23.16 -4.93
CA ARG A 46 -2.35 23.27 -4.53
C ARG A 46 -3.08 21.93 -4.41
N TYR A 47 -2.38 20.83 -4.36
CA TYR A 47 -3.03 19.53 -4.24
C TYR A 47 -2.43 18.71 -3.08
N PRO A 48 -3.29 18.43 -2.04
CA PRO A 48 -4.64 18.97 -1.83
C PRO A 48 -4.63 20.46 -1.45
N GLU A 49 -5.73 21.17 -1.78
CA GLU A 49 -5.90 22.57 -1.40
C GLU A 49 -5.95 22.74 0.12
N HIS A 50 -5.52 23.91 0.60
CA HIS A 50 -5.50 24.28 2.02
C HIS A 50 -4.69 23.34 2.90
N ARG A 51 -3.66 22.69 2.37
CA ARG A 51 -2.75 21.78 3.10
C ARG A 51 -1.30 22.10 2.79
N ALA A 52 -0.46 21.89 3.79
CA ALA A 52 0.99 21.88 3.63
C ALA A 52 1.61 20.65 4.27
N GLU A 53 2.56 20.08 3.58
CA GLU A 53 3.47 19.04 4.04
C GLU A 53 4.74 19.69 4.52
N LEU A 54 5.14 19.42 5.74
CA LEU A 54 6.39 19.87 6.33
C LEU A 54 7.23 18.65 6.71
N ARG A 55 8.54 18.73 6.47
CA ARG A 55 9.50 17.70 6.91
C ARG A 55 10.69 18.36 7.60
N LEU A 56 11.13 17.76 8.71
CA LEU A 56 12.48 17.88 9.21
C LEU A 56 13.20 16.57 8.87
N VAL A 57 14.20 16.64 8.03
CA VAL A 57 15.02 15.49 7.63
C VAL A 57 16.35 15.59 8.31
N VAL A 58 16.70 14.62 9.12
CA VAL A 58 17.96 14.52 9.84
C VAL A 58 18.78 13.40 9.22
N ASN A 59 19.91 13.72 8.60
CA ASN A 59 20.83 12.76 8.00
C ASN A 59 21.63 12.01 9.09
N ALA A 60 20.89 11.38 10.02
CA ALA A 60 21.39 10.59 11.12
C ALA A 60 20.37 9.51 11.48
N GLY A 61 20.81 8.27 11.49
CA GLY A 61 20.03 7.09 11.84
C GLY A 61 20.88 6.10 12.64
N SER A 62 20.41 4.87 12.73
CA SER A 62 20.99 3.85 13.63
C SER A 62 22.45 3.49 13.31
N VAL A 63 22.91 3.65 12.08
CA VAL A 63 24.30 3.37 11.70
C VAL A 63 25.32 4.25 12.42
N LEU A 64 24.89 5.41 12.94
CA LEU A 64 25.72 6.35 13.67
C LEU A 64 25.79 6.08 15.19
N GLU A 65 24.99 5.14 15.69
CA GLU A 65 24.96 4.76 17.11
C GLU A 65 26.30 4.15 17.56
N ASP A 66 26.76 4.51 18.73
CA ASP A 66 27.83 3.79 19.42
C ASP A 66 27.30 2.45 19.93
N ASP A 67 28.18 1.55 20.43
CA ASP A 67 27.74 0.19 20.82
C ASP A 67 26.79 0.17 22.02
N ASP A 68 26.84 1.21 22.86
CA ASP A 68 25.94 1.41 24.01
C ASP A 68 24.65 2.18 23.63
N GLN A 69 24.41 2.42 22.32
CA GLN A 69 23.31 3.24 21.82
C GLN A 69 22.37 2.48 20.86
N ARG A 70 22.49 1.16 20.73
CA ARG A 70 21.71 0.40 19.74
C ARG A 70 20.21 0.50 19.98
N GLY A 71 19.52 1.23 19.06
CA GLY A 71 18.11 1.58 19.12
C GLY A 71 17.83 2.99 19.65
N LEU A 72 18.87 3.75 20.03
CA LEU A 72 18.65 5.09 20.58
C LEU A 72 18.41 6.16 19.52
N ALA A 73 18.78 5.95 18.27
CA ALA A 73 18.36 6.82 17.17
C ALA A 73 16.82 6.84 17.05
N HIS A 74 16.20 5.65 17.08
CA HIS A 74 14.76 5.48 17.07
C HIS A 74 14.12 5.99 18.37
N PHE A 75 14.73 5.73 19.50
CA PHE A 75 14.23 6.24 20.78
C PHE A 75 14.22 7.78 20.85
N VAL A 76 15.18 8.48 20.23
CA VAL A 76 15.16 9.95 20.10
C VAL A 76 13.96 10.41 19.30
N GLU A 77 13.60 9.67 18.27
CA GLU A 77 12.39 9.94 17.47
C GLU A 77 11.14 9.93 18.36
N HIS A 78 10.95 8.89 19.18
CA HIS A 78 9.84 8.79 20.13
C HIS A 78 9.82 9.97 21.11
N MET A 79 10.97 10.33 21.64
CA MET A 79 11.08 11.45 22.58
C MET A 79 10.65 12.79 21.99
N ALA A 80 10.70 12.96 20.68
CA ALA A 80 10.21 14.17 20.00
C ALA A 80 8.71 14.42 20.21
N PHE A 81 7.92 13.37 20.50
CA PHE A 81 6.50 13.43 20.82
C PHE A 81 6.21 13.49 22.33
N ASN A 82 7.21 13.19 23.16
CA ASN A 82 7.10 13.12 24.62
C ASN A 82 7.46 14.45 25.33
N GLY A 83 7.67 15.52 24.58
CA GLY A 83 7.89 16.85 25.12
C GLY A 83 9.08 17.58 24.49
N THR A 84 8.88 18.85 24.28
CA THR A 84 9.89 19.78 23.79
C THR A 84 9.85 21.04 24.63
N LYS A 85 10.76 21.98 24.39
CA LYS A 85 10.84 23.26 25.12
C LYS A 85 9.52 24.05 25.08
N ARG A 86 8.82 24.06 23.93
CA ARG A 86 7.58 24.84 23.75
C ARG A 86 6.32 24.00 23.93
N PHE A 87 6.41 22.72 23.78
CA PHE A 87 5.28 21.79 23.80
C PHE A 87 5.54 20.74 24.89
N ALA A 88 4.78 20.82 25.98
CA ALA A 88 4.79 19.76 26.99
C ALA A 88 4.24 18.45 26.38
N LYS A 89 4.46 17.33 27.08
CA LYS A 89 3.89 16.04 26.72
C LYS A 89 2.41 16.17 26.35
N GLN A 90 1.98 15.52 25.31
CA GLN A 90 0.62 15.54 24.74
C GLN A 90 0.20 16.88 24.10
N ALA A 91 0.76 18.03 24.48
CA ALA A 91 0.33 19.33 23.95
C ALA A 91 0.53 19.47 22.44
N LEU A 92 1.57 18.84 21.89
CA LEU A 92 1.83 18.80 20.45
C LEU A 92 0.76 17.96 19.73
N VAL A 93 0.48 16.77 20.21
CA VAL A 93 -0.54 15.88 19.64
C VAL A 93 -1.92 16.54 19.73
N ASP A 94 -2.29 17.10 20.90
CA ASP A 94 -3.56 17.81 21.10
C ASP A 94 -3.71 19.01 20.15
N PHE A 95 -2.61 19.76 19.92
CA PHE A 95 -2.62 20.87 18.96
C PHE A 95 -2.94 20.39 17.54
N ILE A 96 -2.26 19.36 17.08
CA ILE A 96 -2.45 18.85 15.72
C ILE A 96 -3.82 18.19 15.54
N GLU A 97 -4.25 17.40 16.53
CA GLU A 97 -5.59 16.78 16.51
C GLU A 97 -6.71 17.82 16.61
N GLY A 98 -6.48 18.91 17.36
CA GLY A 98 -7.40 20.05 17.42
C GLY A 98 -7.57 20.81 16.10
N LEU A 99 -6.65 20.63 15.13
CA LEU A 99 -6.76 21.14 13.77
C LEU A 99 -7.46 20.16 12.80
N GLY A 100 -7.96 19.04 13.30
CA GLY A 100 -8.55 17.97 12.50
C GLY A 100 -7.52 17.07 11.81
N MET A 101 -6.24 17.20 12.17
CA MET A 101 -5.20 16.29 11.73
C MET A 101 -5.10 15.09 12.70
N ARG A 102 -4.65 13.95 12.22
CA ARG A 102 -4.61 12.72 13.03
C ARG A 102 -3.16 12.31 13.29
N PHE A 103 -2.89 11.87 14.52
CA PHE A 103 -1.64 11.20 14.85
C PHE A 103 -1.49 9.91 14.00
N GLY A 104 -0.29 9.61 13.58
CA GLY A 104 0.04 8.51 12.66
C GLY A 104 -0.13 8.89 11.19
N ALA A 105 -1.26 9.47 10.80
CA ALA A 105 -1.53 9.80 9.40
C ALA A 105 -0.96 11.17 8.96
N HIS A 106 -1.00 12.18 9.81
CA HIS A 106 -0.62 13.56 9.47
C HIS A 106 0.51 14.10 10.37
N LEU A 107 0.75 13.47 11.50
CA LEU A 107 1.86 13.71 12.42
C LEU A 107 2.53 12.37 12.67
N ASN A 108 3.75 12.19 12.19
CA ASN A 108 4.50 10.94 12.33
C ASN A 108 6.00 11.20 12.22
N ALA A 109 6.81 10.17 12.48
CA ALA A 109 8.23 10.17 12.15
C ALA A 109 8.68 8.75 11.76
N SER A 110 9.90 8.62 11.29
CA SER A 110 10.52 7.34 10.99
C SER A 110 12.03 7.42 11.12
N THR A 111 12.63 6.37 11.66
CA THR A 111 14.07 6.21 11.76
C THR A 111 14.53 5.03 10.92
N SER A 112 15.50 5.27 10.04
CA SER A 112 16.16 4.25 9.24
C SER A 112 17.62 4.06 9.70
N PHE A 113 18.40 3.29 8.95
CA PHE A 113 19.82 3.15 9.20
C PHE A 113 20.57 4.48 9.06
N ASP A 114 20.20 5.32 8.08
CA ASP A 114 20.97 6.48 7.68
C ASP A 114 20.34 7.82 8.05
N GLU A 115 19.02 7.84 8.31
CA GLU A 115 18.27 9.09 8.54
C GLU A 115 17.14 8.92 9.55
N THR A 116 16.68 10.06 10.09
CA THR A 116 15.42 10.21 10.82
C THR A 116 14.60 11.32 10.16
N ILE A 117 13.33 11.04 9.87
CA ILE A 117 12.44 11.96 9.16
C ILE A 117 11.21 12.23 10.01
N TYR A 118 11.01 13.50 10.36
CA TYR A 118 9.78 13.96 11.01
C TYR A 118 8.85 14.58 9.99
N GLN A 119 7.57 14.20 10.04
CA GLN A 119 6.57 14.66 9.11
C GLN A 119 5.39 15.30 9.82
N LEU A 120 4.91 16.37 9.23
CA LEU A 120 3.80 17.15 9.74
C LEU A 120 2.98 17.69 8.58
N GLN A 121 1.71 17.31 8.52
CA GLN A 121 0.73 17.91 7.63
C GLN A 121 -0.13 18.89 8.43
N ILE A 122 -0.35 20.08 7.88
CA ILE A 122 -1.14 21.13 8.54
C ILE A 122 -2.13 21.77 7.56
N PRO A 123 -3.26 22.33 8.07
CA PRO A 123 -4.11 23.22 7.28
C PRO A 123 -3.42 24.57 7.08
N THR A 124 -3.59 25.19 5.91
CA THR A 124 -3.02 26.51 5.56
C THR A 124 -4.03 27.63 5.62
N ASP A 125 -5.31 27.33 5.79
CA ASP A 125 -6.42 28.27 5.90
C ASP A 125 -6.65 28.82 7.32
N SER A 126 -5.88 28.32 8.29
CA SER A 126 -6.01 28.70 9.71
C SER A 126 -4.87 29.63 10.13
N ALA A 127 -5.20 30.83 10.58
CA ALA A 127 -4.23 31.84 10.98
C ALA A 127 -3.33 31.35 12.14
N GLY A 128 -2.02 31.60 12.04
CA GLY A 128 -1.04 31.26 13.08
C GLY A 128 -0.62 29.80 13.13
N VAL A 129 -1.24 28.90 12.36
CA VAL A 129 -0.90 27.46 12.36
C VAL A 129 0.48 27.24 11.75
N PHE A 130 0.77 27.83 10.59
CA PHE A 130 2.04 27.62 9.90
C PHE A 130 3.27 28.05 10.73
N PRO A 131 3.32 29.24 11.33
CA PRO A 131 4.40 29.62 12.24
C PRO A 131 4.59 28.66 13.41
N ARG A 132 3.47 28.16 14.00
CA ARG A 132 3.52 27.20 15.11
C ARG A 132 3.99 25.80 14.66
N ALA A 133 3.67 25.39 13.45
CA ALA A 133 4.22 24.17 12.86
C ALA A 133 5.75 24.26 12.67
N LEU A 134 6.25 25.44 12.27
CA LEU A 134 7.70 25.67 12.22
C LEU A 134 8.35 25.69 13.61
N ASP A 135 7.61 26.12 14.68
CA ASP A 135 8.06 25.98 16.07
C ASP A 135 8.27 24.50 16.45
N ILE A 136 7.37 23.63 16.01
CA ILE A 136 7.48 22.18 16.25
C ILE A 136 8.74 21.63 15.57
N LEU A 137 8.96 21.93 14.28
CA LEU A 137 10.13 21.45 13.56
C LEU A 137 11.44 21.96 14.17
N GLU A 138 11.47 23.22 14.61
CA GLU A 138 12.63 23.81 15.30
C GLU A 138 12.90 23.11 16.65
N ASP A 139 11.86 22.82 17.42
CA ASP A 139 11.99 22.11 18.70
C ASP A 139 12.47 20.68 18.49
N TRP A 140 11.97 19.97 17.48
CA TRP A 140 12.50 18.65 17.12
C TRP A 140 13.99 18.69 16.76
N ALA A 141 14.41 19.74 16.02
CA ALA A 141 15.81 19.89 15.61
C ALA A 141 16.76 20.17 16.78
N THR A 142 16.30 20.87 17.86
CA THR A 142 17.23 21.43 18.85
C THR A 142 16.80 21.40 20.30
N ALA A 143 15.55 21.04 20.60
CA ALA A 143 14.95 21.33 21.90
C ALA A 143 14.00 20.23 22.44
N ILE A 144 14.27 18.96 22.13
CA ILE A 144 13.60 17.82 22.78
C ILE A 144 13.99 17.83 24.27
N SER A 145 13.05 17.68 25.19
CA SER A 145 13.27 17.90 26.62
C SER A 145 13.99 16.74 27.33
N PHE A 146 13.79 15.49 26.88
CA PHE A 146 14.39 14.30 27.48
C PHE A 146 14.17 14.19 29.01
N GLU A 147 12.94 14.46 29.46
CA GLU A 147 12.61 14.34 30.89
C GLU A 147 12.81 12.88 31.35
N PRO A 148 13.54 12.64 32.45
CA PRO A 148 13.89 11.29 32.89
C PRO A 148 12.69 10.36 33.06
N GLU A 149 11.60 10.86 33.65
CA GLU A 149 10.36 10.10 33.87
C GLU A 149 9.69 9.71 32.54
N GLU A 150 9.77 10.57 31.51
CA GLU A 150 9.21 10.29 30.20
C GLU A 150 10.09 9.29 29.42
N ILE A 151 11.41 9.38 29.52
CA ILE A 151 12.32 8.35 28.97
C ILE A 151 11.99 6.98 29.55
N ASP A 152 11.87 6.87 30.87
CA ASP A 152 11.63 5.58 31.53
C ASP A 152 10.23 5.03 31.21
N ARG A 153 9.23 5.88 30.98
CA ARG A 153 7.89 5.48 30.55
C ARG A 153 7.89 5.01 29.09
N GLU A 154 8.59 5.73 28.22
CA GLU A 154 8.67 5.43 26.78
C GLU A 154 9.42 4.12 26.49
N ARG A 155 10.31 3.65 27.41
CA ARG A 155 10.93 2.32 27.29
C ARG A 155 9.89 1.22 27.06
N GLY A 156 8.79 1.27 27.81
CA GLY A 156 7.69 0.31 27.66
C GLY A 156 7.09 0.34 26.27
N VAL A 157 6.84 1.52 25.72
CA VAL A 157 6.26 1.71 24.39
C VAL A 157 7.19 1.17 23.30
N VAL A 158 8.47 1.54 23.35
CA VAL A 158 9.47 1.07 22.35
C VAL A 158 9.70 -0.44 22.45
N ILE A 159 9.65 -1.00 23.64
CA ILE A 159 9.75 -2.46 23.84
C ILE A 159 8.50 -3.17 23.31
N GLU A 160 7.30 -2.60 23.44
CA GLU A 160 6.10 -3.18 22.83
C GLU A 160 6.16 -3.09 21.30
N GLU A 161 6.69 -2.02 20.71
CA GLU A 161 6.94 -1.95 19.28
C GLU A 161 7.97 -2.99 18.82
N TRP A 162 9.10 -3.12 19.53
CA TRP A 162 10.08 -4.19 19.30
C TRP A 162 9.40 -5.57 19.33
N ARG A 163 8.50 -5.79 20.28
CA ARG A 163 7.74 -7.04 20.44
C ARG A 163 6.82 -7.32 19.25
N LEU A 164 6.17 -6.29 18.70
CA LEU A 164 5.31 -6.43 17.51
C LEU A 164 6.08 -6.89 16.28
N GLY A 165 7.35 -6.50 16.17
CA GLY A 165 8.22 -6.93 15.07
C GLY A 165 8.69 -8.38 15.18
N LEU A 166 8.43 -9.08 16.29
CA LEU A 166 8.85 -10.48 16.48
C LEU A 166 7.99 -11.45 15.67
N GLY A 167 8.63 -12.50 15.17
CA GLY A 167 7.98 -13.56 14.40
C GLY A 167 8.97 -14.32 13.51
N ALA A 168 8.50 -15.27 12.75
CA ALA A 168 9.32 -16.09 11.87
C ALA A 168 10.18 -15.26 10.90
N GLU A 169 9.58 -14.26 10.24
CA GLU A 169 10.27 -13.41 9.26
C GLU A 169 11.42 -12.62 9.91
N SER A 170 11.20 -12.03 11.09
CA SER A 170 12.28 -11.30 11.78
C SER A 170 13.40 -12.23 12.24
N ARG A 171 13.07 -13.40 12.78
CA ARG A 171 14.09 -14.39 13.19
C ARG A 171 14.92 -14.90 12.01
N MET A 172 14.30 -15.13 10.85
CA MET A 172 15.01 -15.51 9.62
C MET A 172 15.86 -14.36 9.09
N PHE A 173 15.32 -13.14 9.09
CA PHE A 173 16.05 -11.94 8.68
C PHE A 173 17.27 -11.66 9.55
N ASP A 174 17.15 -11.80 10.87
CA ASP A 174 18.26 -11.63 11.81
C ASP A 174 19.42 -12.61 11.53
N LYS A 175 19.12 -13.84 11.07
CA LYS A 175 20.12 -14.80 10.61
C LYS A 175 20.78 -14.40 9.29
N GLN A 176 20.04 -13.74 8.40
CA GLN A 176 20.47 -13.37 7.05
C GLN A 176 21.18 -12.03 6.96
N LEU A 177 20.80 -11.06 7.79
CA LEU A 177 21.33 -9.69 7.74
C LEU A 177 22.87 -9.62 7.86
N PRO A 178 23.54 -10.39 8.74
CA PRO A 178 24.99 -10.42 8.83
C PRO A 178 25.69 -10.94 7.54
N VAL A 179 25.02 -11.78 6.76
CA VAL A 179 25.51 -12.27 5.48
C VAL A 179 25.22 -11.25 4.37
N LEU A 180 24.02 -10.69 4.36
CA LEU A 180 23.58 -9.68 3.38
C LEU A 180 24.47 -8.43 3.43
N LEU A 181 24.88 -8.01 4.63
CA LEU A 181 25.72 -6.83 4.87
C LEU A 181 27.10 -7.20 5.45
N ALA A 182 27.63 -8.36 5.03
CA ALA A 182 28.89 -8.88 5.54
C ALA A 182 30.02 -7.85 5.50
N GLY A 183 30.71 -7.71 6.64
CA GLY A 183 31.81 -6.75 6.82
C GLY A 183 31.39 -5.29 6.95
N SER A 184 30.09 -4.99 6.99
CA SER A 184 29.57 -3.64 7.17
C SER A 184 29.04 -3.41 8.58
N ARG A 185 29.15 -2.18 9.06
CA ARG A 185 28.51 -1.72 10.29
C ARG A 185 26.98 -1.84 10.27
N TYR A 186 26.36 -1.74 9.12
CA TYR A 186 24.91 -1.90 8.94
C TYR A 186 24.40 -3.26 9.42
N ALA A 187 25.20 -4.30 9.36
CA ALA A 187 24.83 -5.65 9.77
C ALA A 187 24.44 -5.77 11.27
N VAL A 188 24.85 -4.81 12.09
CA VAL A 188 24.65 -4.81 13.55
C VAL A 188 24.01 -3.52 14.08
N ARG A 189 23.25 -2.80 13.21
CA ARG A 189 22.64 -1.50 13.54
C ARG A 189 21.20 -1.42 13.05
N LEU A 190 20.40 -2.47 13.32
CA LEU A 190 18.95 -2.41 13.08
C LEU A 190 18.34 -1.21 13.81
N PRO A 191 17.50 -0.40 13.15
CA PRO A 191 16.92 0.80 13.74
C PRO A 191 16.12 0.55 15.03
N ILE A 192 15.38 -0.58 15.09
CA ILE A 192 14.62 -0.95 16.29
C ILE A 192 15.53 -1.20 17.51
N GLY A 193 16.80 -1.53 17.29
CA GLY A 193 17.79 -1.73 18.33
C GLY A 193 17.75 -3.10 18.99
N GLU A 194 18.45 -3.19 20.11
CA GLU A 194 18.54 -4.42 20.91
C GLU A 194 17.74 -4.27 22.22
N LYS A 195 16.91 -5.27 22.53
CA LYS A 195 16.05 -5.26 23.73
C LYS A 195 16.84 -4.93 25.01
N GLN A 196 18.02 -5.56 25.20
CA GLN A 196 18.85 -5.32 26.36
C GLN A 196 19.28 -3.86 26.47
N THR A 197 19.69 -3.23 25.36
CA THR A 197 20.06 -1.82 25.33
C THR A 197 18.83 -0.97 25.68
N LEU A 198 17.69 -1.21 25.06
CA LEU A 198 16.43 -0.46 25.28
C LEU A 198 15.97 -0.53 26.76
N GLU A 199 16.15 -1.67 27.43
CA GLU A 199 15.80 -1.85 28.84
C GLU A 199 16.75 -1.12 29.80
N THR A 200 18.03 -0.96 29.45
CA THR A 200 19.06 -0.62 30.45
C THR A 200 19.92 0.60 30.12
N PHE A 201 19.75 1.24 28.95
CA PHE A 201 20.59 2.38 28.59
C PHE A 201 20.51 3.53 29.62
N PRO A 202 21.62 4.18 29.96
CA PRO A 202 21.58 5.38 30.79
C PRO A 202 21.06 6.57 29.99
N HIS A 203 20.25 7.46 30.59
CA HIS A 203 19.68 8.65 29.92
C HIS A 203 20.73 9.49 29.19
N ALA A 204 21.96 9.54 29.73
CA ALA A 204 23.09 10.26 29.12
C ALA A 204 23.50 9.68 27.76
N ALA A 205 23.30 8.39 27.49
CA ALA A 205 23.59 7.81 26.18
C ALA A 205 22.61 8.30 25.13
N LEU A 206 21.32 8.42 25.47
CA LEU A 206 20.27 8.97 24.60
C LEU A 206 20.53 10.45 24.25
N THR A 207 20.75 11.28 25.26
CA THR A 207 21.01 12.71 25.07
C THR A 207 22.33 12.95 24.33
N ARG A 208 23.34 12.04 24.47
CA ARG A 208 24.59 12.07 23.71
C ARG A 208 24.32 11.88 22.21
N PHE A 209 23.47 10.90 21.81
CA PHE A 209 23.12 10.69 20.41
C PHE A 209 22.49 11.94 19.80
N TYR A 210 21.48 12.49 20.44
CA TYR A 210 20.81 13.72 20.00
C TYR A 210 21.81 14.89 19.90
N ARG A 211 22.60 15.12 20.94
CA ARG A 211 23.61 16.17 20.94
C ARG A 211 24.60 16.03 19.79
N ASP A 212 25.05 14.82 19.46
CA ASP A 212 26.14 14.60 18.51
C ASP A 212 25.66 14.69 17.06
N TRP A 213 24.41 14.29 16.79
CA TRP A 213 23.89 14.10 15.43
C TRP A 213 22.77 15.07 15.03
N TYR A 214 22.01 15.64 15.96
CA TYR A 214 20.98 16.64 15.63
C TYR A 214 21.63 18.02 15.53
N ARG A 215 22.08 18.35 14.33
CA ARG A 215 22.79 19.59 14.06
C ARG A 215 22.50 20.12 12.65
N PRO A 216 22.49 21.44 12.44
CA PRO A 216 22.02 22.06 11.20
C PRO A 216 22.68 21.54 9.92
N ASP A 217 23.99 21.24 9.96
CA ASP A 217 24.74 20.77 8.79
C ASP A 217 24.34 19.35 8.30
N LEU A 218 23.62 18.58 9.13
CA LEU A 218 23.05 17.28 8.77
C LEU A 218 21.53 17.34 8.53
N MET A 219 20.93 18.53 8.50
CA MET A 219 19.48 18.66 8.46
C MET A 219 18.98 19.37 7.20
N ALA A 220 17.78 19.01 6.80
CA ALA A 220 16.99 19.78 5.85
C ALA A 220 15.59 20.05 6.42
N VAL A 221 15.08 21.26 6.16
CA VAL A 221 13.69 21.64 6.40
C VAL A 221 13.00 21.80 5.05
N MET A 222 11.89 21.12 4.89
CA MET A 222 11.16 21.09 3.63
C MET A 222 9.70 21.47 3.84
N ALA A 223 9.15 22.25 2.89
CA ALA A 223 7.74 22.63 2.88
C ALA A 223 7.18 22.53 1.46
N VAL A 224 6.11 21.79 1.27
CA VAL A 224 5.37 21.69 0.01
C VAL A 224 3.88 21.84 0.29
N GLY A 225 3.18 22.75 -0.37
CA GLY A 225 1.76 22.92 -0.10
C GLY A 225 1.13 24.17 -0.69
N ASP A 226 -0.13 24.39 -0.32
CA ASP A 226 -0.92 25.52 -0.76
C ASP A 226 -0.62 26.76 0.09
N PHE A 227 0.43 27.47 -0.30
CA PHE A 227 0.94 28.67 0.37
C PHE A 227 1.81 29.51 -0.59
N ASP A 228 2.11 30.74 -0.17
CA ASP A 228 3.11 31.57 -0.87
C ASP A 228 4.53 31.11 -0.53
N ALA A 229 5.24 30.62 -1.57
CA ALA A 229 6.56 30.02 -1.39
C ALA A 229 7.64 31.02 -0.91
N ASP A 230 7.55 32.30 -1.30
CA ASP A 230 8.51 33.33 -0.87
C ASP A 230 8.37 33.62 0.62
N SER A 231 7.14 33.80 1.08
CA SER A 231 6.81 34.02 2.49
C SER A 231 7.28 32.86 3.37
N VAL A 232 7.04 31.60 2.94
CA VAL A 232 7.47 30.42 3.69
C VAL A 232 9.01 30.31 3.69
N ALA A 233 9.68 30.57 2.57
CA ALA A 233 11.13 30.57 2.52
C ALA A 233 11.75 31.64 3.46
N VAL A 234 11.14 32.82 3.55
CA VAL A 234 11.57 33.87 4.50
C VAL A 234 11.40 33.38 5.95
N MET A 235 10.26 32.79 6.30
CA MET A 235 10.01 32.25 7.64
C MET A 235 11.02 31.16 8.03
N ILE A 236 11.30 30.21 7.11
CA ILE A 236 12.28 29.16 7.36
C ILE A 236 13.68 29.75 7.57
N LYS A 237 14.13 30.66 6.68
CA LYS A 237 15.43 31.30 6.80
C LYS A 237 15.60 32.08 8.10
N ALA A 238 14.59 32.87 8.49
CA ALA A 238 14.62 33.65 9.72
C ALA A 238 14.71 32.76 10.97
N ARG A 239 13.97 31.66 11.01
CA ARG A 239 13.90 30.76 12.16
C ARG A 239 15.13 29.84 12.25
N PHE A 240 15.36 29.04 11.23
CA PHE A 240 16.42 28.05 11.22
C PHE A 240 17.83 28.65 11.01
N GLY A 241 17.93 29.83 10.42
CA GLY A 241 19.18 30.57 10.30
C GLY A 241 19.72 31.05 11.63
N ALA A 242 18.87 31.24 12.63
CA ALA A 242 19.28 31.60 14.00
C ALA A 242 19.85 30.43 14.80
N LEU A 243 19.70 29.17 14.32
CA LEU A 243 20.26 28.02 15.03
C LEU A 243 21.77 28.05 15.05
N PRO A 244 22.40 27.77 16.19
CA PRO A 244 23.86 27.88 16.34
C PRO A 244 24.57 26.82 15.50
N ARG A 245 25.62 27.24 14.79
CA ARG A 245 26.56 26.32 14.17
C ARG A 245 27.38 25.63 15.25
N ARG A 246 27.52 24.32 15.19
CA ARG A 246 28.38 23.58 16.11
C ARG A 246 29.84 23.77 15.75
N GLY A 247 30.65 24.22 16.73
CA GLY A 247 32.09 24.21 16.60
C GLY A 247 32.64 22.78 16.75
N ASN A 248 33.51 22.38 15.83
CA ASN A 248 34.19 21.07 15.84
C ASN A 248 33.21 19.86 15.99
N PRO A 249 32.24 19.68 15.06
CA PRO A 249 31.29 18.61 15.15
C PRO A 249 31.95 17.24 14.91
N ARG A 250 31.42 16.18 15.55
CA ARG A 250 31.81 14.79 15.25
C ARG A 250 31.59 14.51 13.75
N PRO A 251 32.63 14.04 12.99
CA PRO A 251 32.45 13.70 11.59
C PRO A 251 31.38 12.62 11.42
N ARG A 252 30.49 12.79 10.45
CA ARG A 252 29.53 11.72 10.06
C ARG A 252 30.30 10.65 9.28
N PRO A 253 30.43 9.43 9.81
CA PRO A 253 31.05 8.35 9.05
C PRO A 253 30.12 7.90 7.91
N GLU A 254 30.71 7.44 6.83
CA GLU A 254 30.04 6.72 5.76
C GLU A 254 30.54 5.27 5.78
N PRO A 255 29.86 4.38 6.50
CA PRO A 255 30.34 3.02 6.64
C PRO A 255 30.32 2.31 5.29
N ASP A 256 31.44 1.69 4.97
CA ASP A 256 31.54 0.85 3.77
C ASP A 256 30.75 -0.46 3.95
N ALA A 257 30.41 -1.05 2.84
CA ALA A 257 29.82 -2.37 2.78
C ALA A 257 30.54 -3.15 1.68
N PRO A 258 31.60 -3.92 2.02
CA PRO A 258 32.48 -4.54 1.03
C PRO A 258 31.75 -5.59 0.18
N MET A 259 32.13 -5.71 -1.10
CA MET A 259 31.66 -6.79 -1.97
C MET A 259 32.51 -8.03 -1.76
N SER A 260 31.86 -9.18 -1.60
CA SER A 260 32.55 -10.47 -1.64
C SER A 260 32.94 -10.85 -3.08
N ASP A 261 34.09 -11.47 -3.27
CA ASP A 261 34.50 -12.03 -4.58
C ASP A 261 33.85 -13.39 -4.86
N THR A 262 33.26 -14.00 -3.84
CA THR A 262 32.53 -15.28 -3.94
C THR A 262 31.08 -15.09 -3.55
N THR A 263 30.23 -16.02 -3.97
CA THR A 263 28.81 -16.01 -3.56
C THR A 263 28.70 -16.28 -2.07
N LEU A 264 28.00 -15.40 -1.36
CA LEU A 264 27.59 -15.62 0.02
C LEU A 264 26.24 -16.35 0.04
N VAL A 265 26.06 -17.25 1.00
CA VAL A 265 24.83 -18.03 1.13
C VAL A 265 24.29 -17.92 2.55
N ALA A 266 23.01 -17.64 2.69
CA ALA A 266 22.32 -17.66 3.97
C ALA A 266 20.99 -18.43 3.85
N VAL A 267 20.92 -19.59 4.47
CA VAL A 267 19.71 -20.40 4.60
C VAL A 267 19.14 -20.18 5.97
N ALA A 268 17.91 -19.71 6.04
CA ALA A 268 17.17 -19.53 7.28
C ALA A 268 15.85 -20.33 7.25
N THR A 269 15.62 -21.09 8.31
CA THR A 269 14.37 -21.85 8.51
C THR A 269 13.72 -21.45 9.81
N ASP A 270 12.40 -21.57 9.86
CA ASP A 270 11.62 -21.30 11.06
C ASP A 270 10.33 -22.13 11.11
N ALA A 271 9.96 -22.61 12.31
CA ALA A 271 8.79 -23.46 12.51
C ALA A 271 7.45 -22.74 12.29
N GLU A 272 7.44 -21.41 12.39
CA GLU A 272 6.25 -20.57 12.15
C GLU A 272 6.23 -19.99 10.73
N ALA A 273 7.26 -20.25 9.90
CA ALA A 273 7.28 -19.78 8.53
C ALA A 273 6.21 -20.48 7.69
N THR A 274 5.52 -19.70 6.88
CA THR A 274 4.38 -20.17 6.06
C THR A 274 4.73 -20.33 4.59
N SER A 275 5.89 -19.85 4.14
CA SER A 275 6.29 -19.83 2.72
C SER A 275 7.75 -20.19 2.52
N SER A 276 8.04 -20.75 1.37
CA SER A 276 9.39 -21.04 0.91
C SER A 276 9.80 -20.05 -0.18
N ARG A 277 10.99 -19.44 -0.05
CA ARG A 277 11.52 -18.43 -0.99
C ARG A 277 13.02 -18.58 -1.14
N VAL A 278 13.49 -18.34 -2.35
CA VAL A 278 14.91 -18.14 -2.65
C VAL A 278 15.09 -16.80 -3.37
N THR A 279 16.13 -16.08 -3.00
CA THR A 279 16.48 -14.80 -3.64
C THR A 279 17.96 -14.83 -3.99
N VAL A 280 18.27 -14.57 -5.25
CA VAL A 280 19.63 -14.29 -5.69
C VAL A 280 19.75 -12.78 -5.85
N ALA A 281 20.66 -12.17 -5.13
CA ALA A 281 20.93 -10.75 -5.20
C ALA A 281 22.38 -10.50 -5.66
N TRP A 282 22.56 -9.51 -6.53
CA TRP A 282 23.88 -9.06 -6.99
C TRP A 282 24.08 -7.64 -6.55
N ARG A 283 25.11 -7.41 -5.82
CA ARG A 283 25.48 -6.06 -5.41
C ARG A 283 26.02 -5.26 -6.60
N LEU A 284 25.42 -4.13 -6.85
CA LEU A 284 25.78 -3.24 -7.95
C LEU A 284 26.80 -2.19 -7.48
N PRO A 285 27.71 -1.76 -8.38
CA PRO A 285 28.60 -0.63 -8.07
C PRO A 285 27.79 0.64 -7.92
N GLU A 286 28.18 1.45 -6.95
CA GLU A 286 27.60 2.78 -6.76
C GLU A 286 27.88 3.69 -7.96
N ARG A 287 26.90 4.48 -8.35
CA ARG A 287 27.00 5.50 -9.40
C ARG A 287 26.34 6.78 -8.90
N ASP A 288 26.85 7.93 -9.33
CA ASP A 288 26.19 9.21 -9.09
C ASP A 288 24.82 9.21 -9.80
N PRO A 289 23.70 9.23 -9.08
CA PRO A 289 22.39 9.17 -9.69
C PRO A 289 22.00 10.48 -10.39
N GLY A 290 22.68 11.59 -10.07
CA GLY A 290 22.32 12.94 -10.48
C GLY A 290 22.57 13.29 -11.94
N THR A 291 23.08 12.38 -12.77
CA THR A 291 23.49 12.66 -14.16
C THR A 291 22.48 12.17 -15.21
N ALA A 292 22.48 12.80 -16.37
CA ALA A 292 21.67 12.37 -17.53
C ALA A 292 22.02 10.94 -17.98
N ALA A 293 23.32 10.58 -17.91
CA ALA A 293 23.75 9.20 -18.20
C ALA A 293 23.19 8.19 -17.19
N ALA A 294 23.16 8.51 -15.90
CA ALA A 294 22.58 7.66 -14.87
C ALA A 294 21.06 7.51 -15.07
N PHE A 295 20.36 8.58 -15.40
CA PHE A 295 18.93 8.54 -15.72
C PHE A 295 18.64 7.63 -16.92
N ARG A 296 19.42 7.74 -18.00
CA ARG A 296 19.31 6.84 -19.14
C ARG A 296 19.59 5.38 -18.77
N ALA A 297 20.62 5.14 -17.96
CA ALA A 297 20.96 3.78 -17.50
C ALA A 297 19.85 3.18 -16.62
N MET A 298 19.16 3.99 -15.81
CA MET A 298 17.97 3.60 -15.06
C MET A 298 16.86 3.13 -16.03
N LEU A 299 16.49 3.94 -17.03
CA LEU A 299 15.47 3.57 -18.01
C LEU A 299 15.79 2.27 -18.75
N VAL A 300 17.08 2.04 -19.11
CA VAL A 300 17.53 0.78 -19.73
C VAL A 300 17.32 -0.41 -18.79
N SER A 301 17.65 -0.21 -17.50
CA SER A 301 17.50 -1.27 -16.50
C SER A 301 16.03 -1.57 -16.20
N ASP A 302 15.19 -0.55 -16.14
CA ASP A 302 13.76 -0.68 -15.87
C ASP A 302 13.05 -1.40 -17.03
N LEU A 303 13.43 -1.08 -18.29
CA LEU A 303 12.94 -1.81 -19.47
C LEU A 303 13.34 -3.29 -19.43
N HIS A 304 14.59 -3.59 -19.03
CA HIS A 304 15.05 -4.97 -18.88
C HIS A 304 14.22 -5.72 -17.84
N ASP A 305 14.04 -5.13 -16.65
CA ASP A 305 13.36 -5.78 -15.54
C ASP A 305 11.86 -5.96 -15.84
N LEU A 306 11.24 -5.00 -16.50
CA LEU A 306 9.84 -5.11 -16.95
C LEU A 306 9.65 -6.31 -17.88
N ILE A 307 10.48 -6.43 -18.92
CA ILE A 307 10.34 -7.51 -19.91
C ILE A 307 10.66 -8.86 -19.28
N LEU A 308 11.71 -8.94 -18.45
CA LEU A 308 12.04 -10.18 -17.74
C LEU A 308 10.90 -10.62 -16.81
N ASN A 309 10.31 -9.69 -16.08
CA ASN A 309 9.17 -9.98 -15.20
C ASN A 309 7.95 -10.49 -15.97
N GLN A 310 7.66 -9.96 -17.15
CA GLN A 310 6.58 -10.47 -18.00
C GLN A 310 6.84 -11.94 -18.41
N ARG A 311 8.08 -12.33 -18.76
CA ARG A 311 8.43 -13.72 -19.07
C ARG A 311 8.37 -14.64 -17.85
N LEU A 312 8.80 -14.14 -16.67
CA LEU A 312 8.72 -14.89 -15.42
C LEU A 312 7.26 -15.17 -15.04
N ASP A 313 6.38 -14.18 -15.22
CA ASP A 313 4.94 -14.32 -14.97
C ASP A 313 4.27 -15.35 -15.89
N GLU A 314 4.66 -15.42 -17.17
CA GLU A 314 4.16 -16.45 -18.09
C GLU A 314 4.41 -17.90 -17.62
N LEU A 315 5.50 -18.12 -16.87
CA LEU A 315 5.82 -19.44 -16.32
C LEU A 315 4.89 -19.87 -15.20
N THR A 316 4.26 -18.92 -14.50
CA THR A 316 3.29 -19.19 -13.41
C THR A 316 1.97 -19.77 -13.92
N ARG A 317 1.65 -19.55 -15.21
CA ARG A 317 0.39 -19.96 -15.84
C ARG A 317 0.45 -21.31 -16.54
N ARG A 318 1.59 -22.01 -16.48
CA ARG A 318 1.75 -23.36 -17.05
C ARG A 318 1.07 -24.41 -16.17
N GLU A 319 0.74 -25.55 -16.75
CA GLU A 319 0.05 -26.65 -16.05
C GLU A 319 0.75 -27.13 -14.77
N ASN A 320 2.06 -27.09 -14.73
CA ASN A 320 2.86 -27.43 -13.55
C ASN A 320 3.90 -26.33 -13.34
N PRO A 321 3.48 -25.18 -12.81
CA PRO A 321 4.37 -24.04 -12.72
C PRO A 321 5.60 -24.40 -11.85
N PRO A 322 6.79 -23.92 -12.22
CA PRO A 322 8.00 -24.24 -11.46
C PRO A 322 8.06 -23.48 -10.13
N TYR A 323 7.28 -22.44 -9.98
CA TYR A 323 7.18 -21.58 -8.81
C TYR A 323 5.80 -20.94 -8.70
N ILE A 324 5.49 -20.40 -7.53
CA ILE A 324 4.26 -19.63 -7.26
C ILE A 324 4.36 -18.25 -7.89
N GLY A 325 5.54 -17.64 -7.83
CA GLY A 325 5.84 -16.34 -8.42
C GLY A 325 7.34 -16.11 -8.46
N ALA A 326 7.79 -15.34 -9.43
CA ALA A 326 9.18 -14.87 -9.51
C ALA A 326 9.22 -13.43 -10.01
N GLY A 327 10.26 -12.70 -9.61
CA GLY A 327 10.43 -11.32 -10.03
C GLY A 327 11.86 -10.86 -9.93
N ALA A 328 12.26 -10.05 -10.92
CA ALA A 328 13.53 -9.35 -10.95
C ALA A 328 13.33 -7.87 -10.66
N GLY A 329 14.31 -7.23 -10.03
CA GLY A 329 14.25 -5.82 -9.74
C GLY A 329 15.57 -5.26 -9.24
N ARG A 330 15.62 -3.92 -9.12
CA ARG A 330 16.76 -3.22 -8.55
C ARG A 330 16.27 -2.31 -7.44
N GLY A 331 17.06 -2.23 -6.36
CA GLY A 331 16.70 -1.40 -5.23
C GLY A 331 17.87 -1.15 -4.30
N ARG A 332 17.82 -0.03 -3.59
CA ARG A 332 18.76 0.32 -2.53
C ARG A 332 18.27 -0.30 -1.22
N PHE A 333 19.15 -1.00 -0.53
CA PHE A 333 18.82 -1.59 0.78
C PHE A 333 19.25 -0.69 1.93
N VAL A 334 20.51 -0.25 1.91
CA VAL A 334 21.07 0.82 2.75
C VAL A 334 21.84 1.75 1.85
N ARG A 335 22.19 2.94 2.30
CA ARG A 335 22.74 4.01 1.45
C ARG A 335 23.87 3.55 0.50
N PRO A 336 24.91 2.81 0.94
CA PRO A 336 25.98 2.36 0.05
C PRO A 336 25.66 1.04 -0.69
N VAL A 337 24.45 0.48 -0.56
CA VAL A 337 24.15 -0.86 -1.07
C VAL A 337 22.97 -0.86 -2.02
N LEU A 338 23.24 -0.96 -3.30
CA LEU A 338 22.29 -1.17 -4.38
C LEU A 338 22.36 -2.63 -4.83
N PHE A 339 21.22 -3.29 -4.92
CA PHE A 339 21.09 -4.64 -5.45
C PHE A 339 20.33 -4.69 -6.77
N ALA A 340 20.73 -5.61 -7.65
CA ALA A 340 19.83 -6.29 -8.57
C ALA A 340 19.46 -7.65 -7.96
N SER A 341 18.22 -8.05 -8.02
CA SER A 341 17.75 -9.29 -7.39
C SER A 341 16.80 -10.06 -8.29
N LEU A 342 16.80 -11.38 -8.14
CA LEU A 342 15.83 -12.32 -8.67
C LEU A 342 15.26 -13.11 -7.50
N GLY A 343 14.02 -12.82 -7.12
CA GLY A 343 13.30 -13.49 -6.04
C GLY A 343 12.31 -14.51 -6.59
N VAL A 344 12.22 -15.68 -5.94
CA VAL A 344 11.37 -16.79 -6.36
C VAL A 344 10.64 -17.35 -5.16
N ALA A 345 9.31 -17.27 -5.17
CA ALA A 345 8.43 -17.90 -4.19
C ALA A 345 8.01 -19.28 -4.72
N VAL A 346 8.17 -20.31 -3.91
CA VAL A 346 7.97 -21.70 -4.34
C VAL A 346 7.07 -22.47 -3.37
N GLN A 347 6.58 -23.59 -3.83
CA GLN A 347 5.97 -24.60 -2.95
C GLN A 347 7.06 -25.24 -2.08
N ASP A 348 6.68 -25.80 -0.95
CA ASP A 348 7.62 -26.51 -0.06
C ASP A 348 8.34 -27.62 -0.82
N GLY A 349 9.67 -27.67 -0.63
CA GLY A 349 10.55 -28.56 -1.36
C GLY A 349 10.84 -28.15 -2.83
N GLY A 350 10.33 -27.03 -3.29
CA GLY A 350 10.48 -26.56 -4.67
C GLY A 350 11.61 -25.55 -4.91
N ILE A 351 12.46 -25.26 -3.93
CA ILE A 351 13.45 -24.19 -3.99
C ILE A 351 14.43 -24.37 -5.15
N GLU A 352 15.02 -25.54 -5.29
CA GLU A 352 15.97 -25.84 -6.38
C GLU A 352 15.31 -25.72 -7.75
N ARG A 353 14.13 -26.32 -7.92
CA ARG A 353 13.36 -26.29 -9.18
C ARG A 353 12.95 -24.86 -9.56
N GLY A 354 12.48 -24.06 -8.57
CA GLY A 354 12.09 -22.69 -8.80
C GLY A 354 13.27 -21.80 -9.18
N LEU A 355 14.38 -21.95 -8.46
CA LEU A 355 15.62 -21.24 -8.73
C LEU A 355 16.14 -21.60 -10.15
N GLU A 356 16.19 -22.90 -10.50
CA GLU A 356 16.61 -23.35 -11.81
C GLU A 356 15.76 -22.73 -12.93
N ALA A 357 14.45 -22.73 -12.77
CA ALA A 357 13.54 -22.21 -13.78
C ALA A 357 13.67 -20.69 -13.97
N ALA A 358 13.74 -19.93 -12.89
CA ALA A 358 13.87 -18.47 -12.96
C ALA A 358 15.24 -18.04 -13.51
N GLU A 359 16.32 -18.69 -13.05
CA GLU A 359 17.67 -18.47 -13.60
C GLU A 359 17.79 -18.92 -15.05
N THR A 360 17.11 -19.99 -15.46
CA THR A 360 17.06 -20.44 -16.87
C THR A 360 16.44 -19.35 -17.76
N GLU A 361 15.41 -18.64 -17.29
CA GLU A 361 14.83 -17.55 -18.06
C GLU A 361 15.77 -16.33 -18.13
N ALA A 362 16.44 -15.99 -17.02
CA ALA A 362 17.48 -14.98 -17.03
C ALA A 362 18.64 -15.37 -17.95
N GLU A 363 19.05 -16.65 -17.97
CA GLU A 363 20.08 -17.18 -18.89
C GLU A 363 19.62 -17.15 -20.36
N ARG A 364 18.34 -17.39 -20.63
CA ARG A 364 17.76 -17.24 -21.97
C ARG A 364 17.93 -15.80 -22.48
N VAL A 365 17.70 -14.81 -21.61
CA VAL A 365 17.95 -13.40 -21.95
C VAL A 365 19.43 -13.14 -22.18
N ARG A 366 20.33 -13.73 -21.37
CA ARG A 366 21.79 -13.58 -21.56
C ARG A 366 22.29 -14.18 -22.88
N GLN A 367 21.75 -15.35 -23.31
CA GLN A 367 22.17 -16.05 -24.52
C GLN A 367 21.53 -15.47 -25.80
N HIS A 368 20.23 -15.16 -25.76
CA HIS A 368 19.46 -14.82 -26.98
C HIS A 368 18.92 -13.36 -26.94
N GLY A 369 18.85 -12.75 -25.78
CA GLY A 369 18.24 -11.43 -25.58
C GLY A 369 16.70 -11.44 -25.57
N PHE A 370 16.14 -10.27 -25.52
CA PHE A 370 14.73 -10.01 -25.75
C PHE A 370 14.43 -9.86 -27.25
N THR A 371 13.16 -9.95 -27.63
CA THR A 371 12.72 -9.69 -29.00
C THR A 371 12.42 -8.20 -29.22
N ALA A 372 12.41 -7.79 -30.48
CA ALA A 372 12.06 -6.39 -30.81
C ALA A 372 10.62 -6.04 -30.39
N THR A 373 9.68 -6.98 -30.52
CA THR A 373 8.28 -6.79 -30.16
C THR A 373 8.06 -6.63 -28.66
N GLU A 374 8.84 -7.32 -27.82
CA GLU A 374 8.83 -7.12 -26.37
C GLU A 374 9.33 -5.73 -25.98
N LEU A 375 10.44 -5.29 -26.60
CA LEU A 375 10.99 -3.96 -26.36
C LEU A 375 10.04 -2.86 -26.80
N ASP A 376 9.39 -3.01 -27.95
CA ASP A 376 8.43 -2.01 -28.43
C ASP A 376 7.23 -1.87 -27.48
N ARG A 377 6.67 -2.98 -26.98
CA ARG A 377 5.62 -2.95 -25.96
C ARG A 377 6.08 -2.27 -24.66
N ALA A 378 7.25 -2.64 -24.17
CA ALA A 378 7.81 -2.04 -22.96
C ALA A 378 8.03 -0.53 -23.11
N ARG A 379 8.49 -0.07 -24.27
CA ARG A 379 8.63 1.36 -24.59
C ARG A 379 7.28 2.08 -24.58
N GLU A 380 6.25 1.50 -25.19
CA GLU A 380 4.91 2.06 -25.20
C GLU A 380 4.36 2.16 -23.77
N GLU A 381 4.54 1.16 -22.95
CA GLU A 381 4.10 1.13 -21.55
C GLU A 381 4.80 2.23 -20.71
N PHE A 382 6.13 2.36 -20.86
CA PHE A 382 6.89 3.42 -20.18
C PHE A 382 6.50 4.82 -20.63
N LEU A 383 6.42 5.05 -21.94
CA LEU A 383 5.99 6.35 -22.48
C LEU A 383 4.60 6.71 -21.97
N ARG A 384 3.70 5.75 -21.93
CA ARG A 384 2.32 5.96 -21.44
C ARG A 384 2.29 6.30 -19.95
N ALA A 385 3.12 5.64 -19.12
CA ALA A 385 3.21 5.94 -17.70
C ALA A 385 3.67 7.38 -17.44
N TYR A 386 4.71 7.84 -18.12
CA TYR A 386 5.20 9.22 -18.01
C TYR A 386 4.24 10.26 -18.62
N GLU A 387 3.55 9.92 -19.71
CA GLU A 387 2.50 10.77 -20.29
C GLU A 387 1.38 11.03 -19.26
N ARG A 388 0.93 9.99 -18.56
CA ARG A 388 -0.06 10.11 -17.48
C ARG A 388 0.45 10.97 -16.33
N ALA A 389 1.64 10.69 -15.84
CA ALA A 389 2.25 11.47 -14.77
C ALA A 389 2.37 12.95 -15.15
N PHE A 390 2.73 13.25 -16.40
CA PHE A 390 2.77 14.62 -16.91
C PHE A 390 1.37 15.25 -17.02
N ALA A 391 0.37 14.51 -17.49
CA ALA A 391 -1.01 14.99 -17.58
C ALA A 391 -1.56 15.35 -16.18
N GLU A 392 -1.19 14.56 -15.16
CA GLU A 392 -1.62 14.73 -13.77
C GLU A 392 -0.73 15.68 -12.93
N ARG A 393 0.28 16.32 -13.51
CA ARG A 393 1.29 17.11 -12.78
C ARG A 393 0.72 18.18 -11.84
N GLU A 394 -0.40 18.81 -12.22
CA GLU A 394 -1.09 19.82 -11.39
C GLU A 394 -1.95 19.18 -10.27
N LYS A 395 -2.11 17.87 -10.31
CA LYS A 395 -2.87 17.06 -9.35
C LYS A 395 -1.95 16.10 -8.57
N THR A 396 -0.63 16.28 -8.67
CA THR A 396 0.33 15.50 -7.88
C THR A 396 0.25 15.93 -6.41
N PRO A 397 0.06 15.00 -5.46
CA PRO A 397 -0.02 15.33 -4.04
C PRO A 397 1.26 15.96 -3.51
N SER A 398 1.13 16.94 -2.61
CA SER A 398 2.26 17.59 -1.93
C SER A 398 3.15 16.58 -1.19
N SER A 399 2.55 15.50 -0.65
CA SER A 399 3.25 14.40 0.02
C SER A 399 4.16 13.61 -0.92
N SER A 400 3.80 13.46 -2.20
CA SER A 400 4.66 12.82 -3.21
C SER A 400 5.84 13.71 -3.58
N LEU A 401 5.59 14.98 -3.85
CA LEU A 401 6.63 15.94 -4.22
C LEU A 401 7.68 16.14 -3.12
N ILE A 402 7.26 16.23 -1.86
CA ILE A 402 8.21 16.41 -0.75
C ILE A 402 9.10 15.17 -0.58
N GLY A 403 8.58 13.97 -0.91
CA GLY A 403 9.35 12.72 -0.93
C GLY A 403 10.52 12.75 -1.91
N GLU A 404 10.33 13.34 -3.11
CA GLU A 404 11.40 13.52 -4.10
C GLU A 404 12.54 14.39 -3.54
N TYR A 405 12.20 15.45 -2.79
CA TYR A 405 13.21 16.35 -2.21
C TYR A 405 13.94 15.72 -1.03
N VAL A 406 13.27 14.83 -0.29
CA VAL A 406 13.92 13.99 0.74
C VAL A 406 15.00 13.12 0.09
N SER A 407 14.67 12.38 -0.97
CA SER A 407 15.63 11.54 -1.70
C SER A 407 16.74 12.37 -2.35
N HIS A 408 16.40 13.56 -2.88
CA HIS A 408 17.39 14.49 -3.41
C HIS A 408 18.39 14.96 -2.34
N PHE A 409 17.92 15.30 -1.13
CA PHE A 409 18.78 15.73 -0.03
C PHE A 409 19.67 14.60 0.50
N LEU A 410 19.10 13.41 0.71
CA LEU A 410 19.80 12.30 1.37
C LEU A 410 20.73 11.53 0.43
N GLU A 411 20.33 11.36 -0.83
CA GLU A 411 20.97 10.44 -1.76
C GLU A 411 21.46 11.10 -3.06
N GLY A 412 21.16 12.38 -3.26
CA GLY A 412 21.51 13.08 -4.51
C GLY A 412 20.69 12.63 -5.74
N VAL A 413 19.57 11.92 -5.53
CA VAL A 413 18.67 11.52 -6.61
C VAL A 413 18.14 12.78 -7.30
N PRO A 414 18.16 12.86 -8.65
CA PRO A 414 17.67 14.04 -9.34
C PRO A 414 16.16 14.22 -9.14
N ALA A 415 15.75 15.47 -9.00
CA ALA A 415 14.34 15.85 -8.92
C ALA A 415 14.05 17.00 -9.91
N PRO A 416 14.14 16.74 -11.24
CA PRO A 416 14.00 17.77 -12.26
C PRO A 416 12.55 18.17 -12.52
N GLY A 417 11.61 17.48 -11.89
CA GLY A 417 10.17 17.59 -12.08
C GLY A 417 9.67 16.86 -13.31
N ILE A 418 8.44 16.34 -13.21
CA ILE A 418 7.84 15.45 -14.20
C ILE A 418 7.82 16.01 -15.63
N ALA A 419 7.72 17.34 -15.79
CA ALA A 419 7.76 17.95 -17.12
C ALA A 419 9.12 17.70 -17.80
N LYS A 420 10.21 17.88 -17.07
CA LYS A 420 11.56 17.63 -17.57
C LYS A 420 11.83 16.15 -17.75
N GLU A 421 11.35 15.31 -16.82
CA GLU A 421 11.47 13.86 -16.93
C GLU A 421 10.74 13.33 -18.16
N PHE A 422 9.52 13.78 -18.41
CA PHE A 422 8.75 13.37 -19.59
C PHE A 422 9.44 13.80 -20.89
N ASP A 423 10.02 15.01 -20.94
CA ASP A 423 10.82 15.44 -22.11
C ASP A 423 12.05 14.56 -22.31
N LEU A 424 12.75 14.18 -21.23
CA LEU A 424 13.88 13.26 -21.29
C LEU A 424 13.46 11.87 -21.77
N VAL A 425 12.37 11.34 -21.22
CA VAL A 425 11.85 10.01 -21.58
C VAL A 425 11.44 9.97 -23.05
N LYS A 426 10.70 10.98 -23.55
CA LYS A 426 10.35 11.09 -24.98
C LYS A 426 11.59 11.13 -25.89
N ALA A 427 12.65 11.79 -25.44
CA ALA A 427 13.89 11.88 -26.22
C ALA A 427 14.72 10.60 -26.15
N LEU A 428 14.77 9.93 -24.99
CA LEU A 428 15.67 8.82 -24.73
C LEU A 428 15.10 7.45 -25.11
N ILE A 429 13.82 7.17 -24.76
CA ILE A 429 13.21 5.85 -24.93
C ILE A 429 13.29 5.34 -26.37
N PRO A 430 12.96 6.12 -27.42
CA PRO A 430 13.09 5.62 -28.80
C PRO A 430 14.51 5.25 -29.23
N GLY A 431 15.51 5.86 -28.58
CA GLY A 431 16.93 5.62 -28.87
C GLY A 431 17.59 4.53 -27.99
N ILE A 432 16.87 3.96 -27.01
CA ILE A 432 17.39 2.80 -26.24
C ILE A 432 17.31 1.56 -27.13
N THR A 433 18.45 0.96 -27.40
CA THR A 433 18.53 -0.18 -28.32
C THR A 433 18.29 -1.51 -27.60
N LEU A 434 17.86 -2.53 -28.35
CA LEU A 434 17.73 -3.89 -27.87
C LEU A 434 19.05 -4.42 -27.27
N ALA A 435 20.18 -4.06 -27.89
CA ALA A 435 21.52 -4.45 -27.40
C ALA A 435 21.82 -3.86 -26.02
N GLU A 436 21.41 -2.64 -25.71
CA GLU A 436 21.59 -2.01 -24.40
C GLU A 436 20.72 -2.68 -23.35
N VAL A 437 19.45 -2.94 -23.66
CA VAL A 437 18.52 -3.62 -22.74
C VAL A 437 19.00 -5.04 -22.45
N ASN A 438 19.45 -5.78 -23.46
CA ASN A 438 20.04 -7.10 -23.29
C ASN A 438 21.34 -7.08 -22.45
N ALA A 439 22.14 -6.01 -22.59
CA ALA A 439 23.36 -5.86 -21.80
C ALA A 439 23.08 -5.57 -20.31
N ALA A 440 21.92 -5.00 -19.96
CA ALA A 440 21.57 -4.74 -18.55
C ALA A 440 21.44 -6.03 -17.73
N GLY A 441 21.08 -7.15 -18.34
CA GLY A 441 21.03 -8.47 -17.70
C GLY A 441 22.38 -9.00 -17.20
N ARG A 442 23.50 -8.45 -17.70
CA ARG A 442 24.84 -8.84 -17.22
C ARG A 442 25.11 -8.42 -15.78
N ALA A 443 24.39 -7.42 -15.28
CA ALA A 443 24.47 -7.01 -13.87
C ALA A 443 23.96 -8.11 -12.91
N MET A 444 23.14 -9.03 -13.43
CA MET A 444 22.57 -10.16 -12.70
C MET A 444 23.30 -11.46 -13.06
N SER A 445 24.64 -11.43 -13.06
CA SER A 445 25.47 -12.59 -13.43
C SER A 445 26.78 -12.60 -12.65
N GLY A 446 27.45 -13.77 -12.65
CA GLY A 446 28.73 -13.96 -11.97
C GLY A 446 28.61 -14.23 -10.47
N SER A 447 29.74 -14.39 -9.79
CA SER A 447 29.80 -14.73 -8.35
C SER A 447 30.17 -13.54 -7.47
N ARG A 448 30.78 -12.49 -8.05
CA ARG A 448 31.19 -11.32 -7.31
C ARG A 448 30.01 -10.51 -6.85
N GLY A 449 29.95 -10.19 -5.57
CA GLY A 449 28.85 -9.46 -4.95
C GLY A 449 27.53 -10.22 -4.97
N ARG A 450 27.54 -11.52 -5.34
CA ARG A 450 26.31 -12.34 -5.34
C ARG A 450 26.02 -12.87 -3.96
N ILE A 451 24.76 -12.82 -3.56
CA ILE A 451 24.25 -13.32 -2.30
C ILE A 451 23.04 -14.20 -2.60
N LEU A 452 22.99 -15.37 -2.01
CA LEU A 452 21.86 -16.30 -2.09
C LEU A 452 21.19 -16.37 -0.71
N LEU A 453 19.94 -15.95 -0.64
CA LEU A 453 19.12 -15.97 0.57
C LEU A 453 18.00 -17.00 0.39
N VAL A 454 17.78 -17.83 1.41
CA VAL A 454 16.72 -18.82 1.41
C VAL A 454 15.94 -18.74 2.70
N ASN A 455 14.61 -18.68 2.58
CA ASN A 455 13.66 -18.78 3.68
C ASN A 455 12.80 -20.02 3.44
N ALA A 456 12.60 -20.85 4.46
CA ALA A 456 11.74 -22.01 4.36
C ALA A 456 11.10 -22.39 5.71
N PRO A 457 9.93 -23.06 5.71
CA PRO A 457 9.37 -23.66 6.91
C PRO A 457 10.27 -24.75 7.46
N GLU A 458 10.37 -24.82 8.79
CA GLU A 458 10.99 -25.94 9.50
C GLU A 458 9.90 -26.93 9.92
N LYS A 459 9.78 -28.04 9.21
CA LYS A 459 8.77 -29.06 9.49
C LYS A 459 9.26 -30.47 9.17
N GLU A 460 8.65 -31.46 9.82
CA GLU A 460 8.95 -32.86 9.60
C GLU A 460 8.78 -33.26 8.12
N GLY A 461 9.76 -33.97 7.58
CA GLY A 461 9.78 -34.44 6.19
C GLY A 461 10.21 -33.39 5.14
N LEU A 462 10.48 -32.15 5.56
CA LEU A 462 11.06 -31.13 4.71
C LEU A 462 12.51 -30.87 5.10
N ALA A 463 13.45 -31.37 4.31
CA ALA A 463 14.85 -31.04 4.53
C ALA A 463 15.11 -29.56 4.20
N PRO A 464 15.89 -28.83 5.03
CA PRO A 464 16.32 -27.50 4.68
C PRO A 464 17.17 -27.55 3.41
N PRO A 465 17.07 -26.56 2.52
CA PRO A 465 17.85 -26.52 1.29
C PRO A 465 19.36 -26.49 1.59
N ASP A 466 20.13 -27.26 0.85
CA ASP A 466 21.59 -27.21 0.93
C ASP A 466 22.13 -26.06 0.09
N GLY A 467 22.83 -25.13 0.73
CA GLY A 467 23.46 -24.02 0.04
C GLY A 467 24.43 -24.41 -1.07
N ALA A 468 25.14 -25.55 -0.93
CA ALA A 468 26.02 -26.08 -1.95
C ALA A 468 25.24 -26.59 -3.18
N ALA A 469 24.15 -27.32 -2.96
CA ALA A 469 23.28 -27.78 -4.04
C ALA A 469 22.68 -26.59 -4.81
N LEU A 470 22.29 -25.51 -4.16
CA LEU A 470 21.79 -24.30 -4.82
C LEU A 470 22.89 -23.61 -5.65
N LEU A 471 24.13 -23.60 -5.20
CA LEU A 471 25.26 -23.09 -5.98
C LEU A 471 25.50 -23.97 -7.22
N ASP A 472 25.33 -25.29 -7.11
CA ASP A 472 25.43 -26.23 -8.23
C ASP A 472 24.31 -26.00 -9.26
N VAL A 473 23.08 -25.68 -8.82
CA VAL A 473 21.98 -25.26 -9.69
C VAL A 473 22.38 -24.04 -10.52
N LEU A 474 22.86 -22.97 -9.86
CA LEU A 474 23.32 -21.76 -10.54
C LEU A 474 24.47 -22.03 -11.53
N ALA A 475 25.42 -22.90 -11.14
CA ALA A 475 26.56 -23.31 -12.02
C ALA A 475 26.08 -24.19 -13.18
N GLY A 476 25.07 -25.01 -12.98
CA GLY A 476 24.44 -25.84 -14.01
C GLY A 476 23.72 -25.01 -15.06
N VAL A 477 22.84 -24.09 -14.63
CA VAL A 477 22.11 -23.22 -15.52
C VAL A 477 23.05 -22.40 -16.40
N SER A 478 24.12 -21.84 -15.83
CA SER A 478 25.09 -21.02 -16.58
C SER A 478 25.82 -21.76 -17.71
N LYS A 479 25.81 -23.10 -17.70
CA LYS A 479 26.40 -23.96 -18.72
C LYS A 479 25.34 -24.53 -19.68
N THR A 480 24.07 -24.38 -19.36
CA THR A 480 22.98 -24.94 -20.14
C THR A 480 22.74 -24.12 -21.40
N LYS A 481 22.63 -24.78 -22.55
CA LYS A 481 22.21 -24.13 -23.80
C LYS A 481 20.68 -24.09 -23.80
N VAL A 482 20.12 -22.87 -23.66
CA VAL A 482 18.68 -22.65 -23.65
C VAL A 482 18.15 -22.35 -25.06
N THR A 483 16.86 -22.59 -25.29
CA THR A 483 16.19 -22.28 -26.56
C THR A 483 15.79 -20.79 -26.58
N GLU A 484 15.66 -20.25 -27.80
CA GLU A 484 15.14 -18.88 -27.97
C GLU A 484 13.69 -18.75 -27.46
N TYR A 485 13.35 -17.56 -26.98
CA TYR A 485 11.97 -17.23 -26.63
C TYR A 485 11.19 -16.86 -27.90
N THR A 486 9.95 -17.32 -28.00
CA THR A 486 9.04 -16.98 -29.10
C THR A 486 7.94 -16.09 -28.55
N ASP A 487 7.91 -14.84 -29.01
CA ASP A 487 6.88 -13.89 -28.64
C ASP A 487 5.67 -14.01 -29.56
N VAL A 488 4.57 -14.52 -29.02
CA VAL A 488 3.31 -14.65 -29.76
C VAL A 488 2.36 -13.55 -29.30
N VAL A 489 2.01 -12.64 -30.21
CA VAL A 489 1.01 -11.58 -29.98
C VAL A 489 -0.02 -11.64 -31.09
N GLY A 490 -1.29 -11.82 -30.74
CA GLY A 490 -2.40 -11.75 -31.70
C GLY A 490 -2.64 -10.32 -32.18
N THR A 491 -2.89 -10.16 -33.46
CA THR A 491 -3.22 -8.89 -34.09
C THR A 491 -4.72 -8.58 -34.11
N ASP A 492 -5.56 -9.56 -33.82
CA ASP A 492 -7.03 -9.46 -33.87
C ASP A 492 -7.55 -8.39 -32.86
N PRO A 493 -8.61 -7.64 -33.19
CA PRO A 493 -9.22 -6.70 -32.23
C PRO A 493 -9.79 -7.42 -31.02
N LEU A 494 -9.90 -6.74 -29.84
CA LEU A 494 -10.46 -7.31 -28.61
C LEU A 494 -11.85 -7.88 -28.87
N VAL A 495 -12.70 -7.12 -29.58
CA VAL A 495 -14.02 -7.52 -30.01
C VAL A 495 -14.09 -7.42 -31.54
N PRO A 496 -13.96 -8.55 -32.27
CA PRO A 496 -13.94 -8.53 -33.74
C PRO A 496 -15.19 -7.94 -34.39
N ASN A 497 -16.35 -8.15 -33.77
CA ASN A 497 -17.62 -7.66 -34.24
C ASN A 497 -18.29 -6.84 -33.14
N ALA A 498 -18.21 -5.53 -33.24
CA ALA A 498 -18.87 -4.65 -32.28
C ALA A 498 -20.39 -4.89 -32.32
N PRO A 499 -21.09 -4.96 -31.17
CA PRO A 499 -22.51 -5.21 -31.11
C PRO A 499 -23.31 -4.03 -31.72
N ALA A 500 -24.54 -4.32 -32.18
CA ALA A 500 -25.45 -3.26 -32.57
C ALA A 500 -25.81 -2.41 -31.34
N PRO A 501 -25.72 -1.07 -31.44
CA PRO A 501 -25.95 -0.21 -30.26
C PRO A 501 -27.41 -0.25 -29.80
N GLY A 502 -27.61 -0.24 -28.49
CA GLY A 502 -28.88 0.14 -27.90
C GLY A 502 -29.08 1.66 -27.97
N ARG A 503 -29.97 2.19 -27.17
CA ARG A 503 -30.26 3.61 -27.11
C ARG A 503 -30.58 4.08 -25.71
N VAL A 504 -30.34 5.31 -25.38
CA VAL A 504 -30.86 5.97 -24.20
C VAL A 504 -32.37 6.20 -24.39
N THR A 505 -33.19 5.67 -23.50
CA THR A 505 -34.66 5.80 -23.52
C THR A 505 -35.19 6.84 -22.56
N ALA A 506 -34.45 7.11 -21.46
CA ALA A 506 -34.76 8.17 -20.51
C ALA A 506 -33.46 8.81 -20.00
N GLU A 507 -33.55 10.10 -19.69
CA GLU A 507 -32.45 10.88 -19.12
C GLU A 507 -32.99 11.76 -17.98
N THR A 508 -32.33 11.71 -16.81
CA THR A 508 -32.65 12.55 -15.66
C THR A 508 -31.34 13.13 -15.08
N THR A 509 -31.46 14.29 -14.42
CA THR A 509 -30.29 14.95 -13.83
C THR A 509 -30.53 15.19 -12.33
N ASN A 510 -29.58 14.77 -11.52
CA ASN A 510 -29.51 15.15 -10.11
C ASN A 510 -28.56 16.36 -9.95
N LYS A 511 -29.14 17.54 -9.75
CA LYS A 511 -28.36 18.79 -9.64
C LYS A 511 -27.51 18.85 -8.37
N VAL A 512 -27.90 18.17 -7.31
CA VAL A 512 -27.14 18.16 -6.04
C VAL A 512 -25.84 17.39 -6.21
N LEU A 513 -25.92 16.19 -6.78
CA LEU A 513 -24.75 15.35 -7.04
C LEU A 513 -23.96 15.78 -8.28
N GLY A 514 -24.58 16.59 -9.16
CA GLY A 514 -24.01 16.87 -10.49
C GLY A 514 -23.93 15.60 -11.35
N THR A 515 -24.92 14.70 -11.25
CA THR A 515 -24.99 13.45 -12.00
C THR A 515 -26.08 13.47 -13.05
N THR A 516 -25.84 12.80 -14.18
CA THR A 516 -26.85 12.46 -15.17
C THR A 516 -27.11 10.96 -15.12
N GLU A 517 -28.37 10.57 -15.04
CA GLU A 517 -28.81 9.17 -15.09
C GLU A 517 -29.41 8.89 -16.45
N TRP A 518 -28.93 7.84 -17.10
CA TRP A 518 -29.52 7.28 -18.32
C TRP A 518 -30.15 5.92 -18.04
N THR A 519 -31.35 5.69 -18.60
CA THR A 519 -31.93 4.36 -18.74
C THR A 519 -31.77 3.92 -20.18
N LEU A 520 -31.18 2.75 -20.38
CA LEU A 520 -30.93 2.19 -21.71
C LEU A 520 -32.10 1.30 -22.16
N SER A 521 -32.20 1.02 -23.48
CA SER A 521 -33.26 0.24 -24.08
C SER A 521 -33.34 -1.23 -23.56
N ASN A 522 -32.23 -1.75 -23.02
CA ASN A 522 -32.17 -3.07 -22.39
C ASN A 522 -32.48 -3.06 -20.87
N GLY A 523 -32.77 -1.90 -20.29
CA GLY A 523 -33.07 -1.73 -18.86
C GLY A 523 -31.90 -1.31 -17.99
N VAL A 524 -30.67 -1.34 -18.50
CA VAL A 524 -29.46 -0.91 -17.77
C VAL A 524 -29.61 0.55 -17.32
N ARG A 525 -29.24 0.83 -16.06
CA ARG A 525 -29.15 2.19 -15.51
C ARG A 525 -27.69 2.64 -15.50
N VAL A 526 -27.41 3.87 -15.94
CA VAL A 526 -26.06 4.44 -15.96
C VAL A 526 -26.05 5.79 -15.28
N LEU A 527 -25.29 5.90 -14.18
CA LEU A 527 -25.11 7.12 -13.40
C LEU A 527 -23.77 7.76 -13.79
N LEU A 528 -23.80 8.93 -14.37
CA LEU A 528 -22.65 9.61 -14.97
C LEU A 528 -22.31 10.88 -14.18
N LYS A 529 -21.06 11.03 -13.78
CA LYS A 529 -20.54 12.25 -13.15
C LYS A 529 -19.24 12.68 -13.83
N PRO A 530 -19.28 13.58 -14.82
CA PRO A 530 -18.08 14.22 -15.33
C PRO A 530 -17.39 15.05 -14.24
N THR A 531 -16.07 14.96 -14.14
CA THR A 531 -15.24 15.72 -13.18
C THR A 531 -13.94 16.17 -13.83
N ASP A 532 -13.29 17.15 -13.19
CA ASP A 532 -11.96 17.67 -13.53
C ASP A 532 -10.92 17.40 -12.42
N PHE A 533 -11.23 16.49 -11.49
CA PHE A 533 -10.38 16.18 -10.33
C PHE A 533 -9.07 15.52 -10.74
N LYS A 534 -9.12 14.71 -11.79
CA LYS A 534 -7.99 14.11 -12.47
C LYS A 534 -8.13 14.30 -13.98
N ALA A 535 -7.03 14.50 -14.67
CA ALA A 535 -7.04 14.70 -16.11
C ALA A 535 -7.08 13.37 -16.91
N ASP A 536 -6.54 12.30 -16.32
CA ASP A 536 -6.35 11.00 -16.99
C ASP A 536 -6.97 9.83 -16.18
N GLU A 537 -8.12 10.06 -15.56
CA GLU A 537 -8.84 9.04 -14.80
C GLU A 537 -10.33 9.05 -15.06
N VAL A 538 -10.86 7.89 -15.40
CA VAL A 538 -12.30 7.58 -15.38
C VAL A 538 -12.48 6.28 -14.61
N LEU A 539 -13.33 6.30 -13.60
CA LEU A 539 -13.66 5.15 -12.76
C LEU A 539 -15.03 4.60 -13.16
N LEU A 540 -15.16 3.27 -13.13
CA LEU A 540 -16.39 2.53 -13.35
C LEU A 540 -16.67 1.64 -12.16
N SER A 541 -17.91 1.62 -11.70
CA SER A 541 -18.45 0.64 -10.74
C SER A 541 -19.82 0.17 -11.20
N ALA A 542 -20.03 -1.11 -11.25
CA ALA A 542 -21.34 -1.68 -11.58
C ALA A 542 -21.72 -2.72 -10.52
N TRP A 543 -23.02 -2.83 -10.24
CA TRP A 543 -23.55 -3.79 -9.26
C TRP A 543 -24.95 -4.26 -9.63
N SER A 544 -25.24 -5.48 -9.23
CA SER A 544 -26.56 -6.11 -9.23
C SER A 544 -26.74 -6.89 -7.93
N PRO A 545 -27.95 -6.94 -7.35
CA PRO A 545 -28.22 -7.72 -6.14
C PRO A 545 -28.32 -9.21 -6.44
N GLY A 546 -27.76 -10.05 -5.56
CA GLY A 546 -27.76 -11.52 -5.69
C GLY A 546 -26.56 -12.14 -4.99
N GLY A 547 -25.43 -12.15 -5.67
CA GLY A 547 -24.16 -12.63 -5.15
C GLY A 547 -24.14 -14.12 -4.82
N ALA A 548 -23.12 -14.51 -4.08
CA ALA A 548 -22.91 -15.88 -3.63
C ALA A 548 -23.96 -16.35 -2.61
N SER A 549 -24.86 -15.45 -2.12
CA SER A 549 -26.01 -15.85 -1.30
C SER A 549 -26.98 -16.78 -2.04
N LEU A 550 -27.00 -16.70 -3.37
CA LEU A 550 -27.85 -17.51 -4.25
C LEU A 550 -27.22 -18.88 -4.56
N ALA A 551 -25.94 -19.08 -4.21
CA ALA A 551 -25.26 -20.35 -4.43
C ALA A 551 -25.89 -21.50 -3.62
N PRO A 552 -26.06 -22.69 -4.22
CA PRO A 552 -26.43 -23.90 -3.48
C PRO A 552 -25.37 -24.28 -2.46
N ASP A 553 -25.75 -24.77 -1.30
CA ASP A 553 -24.80 -25.13 -0.23
C ASP A 553 -23.74 -26.13 -0.67
N LYS A 554 -24.08 -27.08 -1.56
CA LYS A 554 -23.15 -28.09 -2.07
C LYS A 554 -22.04 -27.50 -2.94
N ASP A 555 -22.32 -26.43 -3.69
CA ASP A 555 -21.41 -25.78 -4.65
C ASP A 555 -20.87 -24.46 -4.10
N TRP A 556 -21.28 -24.07 -2.89
CA TRP A 556 -21.02 -22.78 -2.27
C TRP A 556 -19.58 -22.26 -2.44
N LEU A 557 -18.58 -23.13 -2.22
CA LEU A 557 -17.20 -22.69 -2.27
C LEU A 557 -16.77 -22.36 -3.70
N SER A 558 -17.10 -23.19 -4.67
CA SER A 558 -16.82 -22.95 -6.09
C SER A 558 -17.50 -21.68 -6.59
N ASP A 559 -18.76 -21.48 -6.20
CA ASP A 559 -19.57 -20.34 -6.60
C ASP A 559 -19.07 -19.02 -5.95
N ALA A 560 -18.64 -19.08 -4.68
CA ALA A 560 -18.02 -17.94 -4.01
C ALA A 560 -16.68 -17.54 -4.63
N PHE A 561 -15.95 -18.49 -5.22
CA PHE A 561 -14.71 -18.26 -5.94
C PHE A 561 -14.91 -18.06 -7.47
N ALA A 562 -16.13 -17.99 -7.97
CA ALA A 562 -16.41 -17.99 -9.41
C ALA A 562 -15.73 -16.80 -10.13
N ALA A 563 -15.80 -15.59 -9.58
CA ALA A 563 -15.18 -14.41 -10.22
C ALA A 563 -13.66 -14.54 -10.36
N PRO A 564 -12.87 -14.82 -9.30
CA PRO A 564 -11.43 -15.01 -9.45
C PRO A 564 -11.08 -16.20 -10.33
N LEU A 565 -11.76 -17.34 -10.23
CA LEU A 565 -11.46 -18.54 -11.02
C LEU A 565 -11.68 -18.32 -12.52
N VAL A 566 -12.78 -17.66 -12.89
CA VAL A 566 -13.07 -17.31 -14.29
C VAL A 566 -12.11 -16.22 -14.79
N GLY A 567 -11.72 -15.29 -13.90
CA GLY A 567 -10.72 -14.26 -14.20
C GLY A 567 -9.39 -14.79 -14.68
N LEU A 568 -8.98 -15.98 -14.24
CA LEU A 568 -7.72 -16.63 -14.66
C LEU A 568 -7.69 -17.00 -16.15
N GLY A 569 -8.86 -17.21 -16.75
CA GLY A 569 -8.97 -17.76 -18.11
C GLY A 569 -8.71 -16.75 -19.22
N GLY A 570 -8.66 -15.45 -18.93
CA GLY A 570 -8.64 -14.40 -19.94
C GLY A 570 -10.05 -14.04 -20.43
N LEU A 571 -10.19 -13.48 -21.64
CA LEU A 571 -11.46 -12.97 -22.17
C LEU A 571 -11.58 -13.22 -23.67
N GLY A 572 -12.79 -13.56 -24.11
CA GLY A 572 -13.09 -13.74 -25.53
C GLY A 572 -12.20 -14.80 -26.18
N ALA A 573 -11.46 -14.42 -27.21
CA ALA A 573 -10.50 -15.29 -27.91
C ALA A 573 -9.14 -15.36 -27.22
N PHE A 574 -8.86 -14.50 -26.23
CA PHE A 574 -7.52 -14.32 -25.65
C PHE A 574 -7.43 -14.98 -24.28
N ASP A 575 -6.41 -15.82 -24.10
CA ASP A 575 -5.98 -16.24 -22.76
C ASP A 575 -5.40 -15.05 -21.97
N ALA A 576 -5.15 -15.24 -20.69
CA ALA A 576 -4.70 -14.17 -19.81
C ALA A 576 -3.35 -13.56 -20.27
N THR A 577 -2.42 -14.36 -20.76
CA THR A 577 -1.12 -13.91 -21.24
C THR A 577 -1.24 -13.09 -22.53
N THR A 578 -1.99 -13.60 -23.49
CA THR A 578 -2.22 -12.90 -24.76
C THR A 578 -3.01 -11.59 -24.55
N LEU A 579 -4.01 -11.61 -23.64
CA LEU A 579 -4.77 -10.43 -23.28
C LEU A 579 -3.87 -9.35 -22.65
N GLN A 580 -3.01 -9.74 -21.74
CA GLN A 580 -2.04 -8.82 -21.10
C GLN A 580 -1.12 -8.17 -22.14
N LYS A 581 -0.53 -8.95 -23.06
CA LYS A 581 0.30 -8.43 -24.15
C LYS A 581 -0.46 -7.47 -25.07
N LYS A 582 -1.73 -7.78 -25.33
CA LYS A 582 -2.59 -6.96 -26.18
C LYS A 582 -2.98 -5.63 -25.54
N LEU A 583 -3.07 -5.58 -24.23
CA LEU A 583 -3.39 -4.39 -23.46
C LEU A 583 -2.14 -3.55 -23.11
N ALA A 584 -0.93 -3.99 -23.51
CA ALA A 584 0.29 -3.21 -23.29
C ALA A 584 0.14 -1.79 -23.88
N GLY A 585 0.53 -0.76 -23.13
CA GLY A 585 0.34 0.65 -23.51
C GLY A 585 -1.09 1.18 -23.41
N LYS A 586 -2.08 0.33 -23.04
CA LYS A 586 -3.45 0.75 -22.73
C LYS A 586 -3.63 0.95 -21.22
N VAL A 587 -4.37 1.98 -20.87
CA VAL A 587 -4.77 2.23 -19.49
C VAL A 587 -6.26 1.96 -19.37
N ALA A 588 -6.60 0.69 -19.25
CA ALA A 588 -7.97 0.23 -19.06
C ALA A 588 -7.95 -1.10 -18.31
N THR A 589 -8.69 -1.19 -17.21
CA THR A 589 -8.86 -2.41 -16.42
C THR A 589 -10.33 -2.61 -16.06
N VAL A 590 -10.78 -3.87 -16.05
CA VAL A 590 -12.10 -4.26 -15.56
C VAL A 590 -11.97 -5.57 -14.79
N GLU A 591 -12.42 -5.58 -13.55
CA GLU A 591 -12.47 -6.75 -12.70
C GLU A 591 -13.92 -7.11 -12.33
N ALA A 592 -14.23 -8.39 -12.37
CA ALA A 592 -15.50 -8.91 -11.90
C ALA A 592 -15.41 -9.30 -10.42
N SER A 593 -16.49 -9.12 -9.69
CA SER A 593 -16.60 -9.52 -8.28
C SER A 593 -17.95 -10.16 -7.98
N ILE A 594 -17.94 -11.19 -7.15
CA ILE A 594 -19.15 -11.80 -6.58
C ILE A 594 -18.95 -11.80 -5.08
N THR A 595 -19.67 -10.91 -4.40
CA THR A 595 -19.69 -10.84 -2.94
C THR A 595 -20.82 -11.72 -2.39
N MET A 596 -21.02 -11.71 -1.08
CA MET A 596 -22.12 -12.49 -0.48
C MET A 596 -23.49 -12.11 -1.08
N THR A 597 -23.76 -10.82 -1.32
CA THR A 597 -25.11 -10.33 -1.61
C THR A 597 -25.25 -9.55 -2.92
N GLN A 598 -24.15 -9.42 -3.66
CA GLN A 598 -24.15 -8.76 -4.97
C GLN A 598 -23.04 -9.28 -5.87
N GLU A 599 -23.26 -9.23 -7.16
CA GLU A 599 -22.26 -9.28 -8.20
C GLU A 599 -21.97 -7.88 -8.74
N GLY A 600 -20.77 -7.68 -9.30
CA GLY A 600 -20.38 -6.36 -9.79
C GLY A 600 -19.16 -6.37 -10.69
N LEU A 601 -18.91 -5.21 -11.28
CA LEU A 601 -17.70 -4.90 -12.02
C LEU A 601 -17.09 -3.63 -11.46
N SER A 602 -15.79 -3.60 -11.32
CA SER A 602 -15.00 -2.39 -11.05
C SER A 602 -13.99 -2.17 -12.15
N GLY A 603 -13.78 -0.94 -12.55
CA GLY A 603 -12.83 -0.64 -13.62
C GLY A 603 -12.32 0.78 -13.58
N SER A 604 -11.23 1.00 -14.29
CA SER A 604 -10.67 2.32 -14.50
C SER A 604 -10.07 2.43 -15.89
N ALA A 605 -10.10 3.63 -16.45
CA ALA A 605 -9.43 3.90 -17.71
C ALA A 605 -8.94 5.35 -17.79
N SER A 606 -8.01 5.60 -18.71
CA SER A 606 -7.80 6.95 -19.18
C SER A 606 -8.90 7.35 -20.18
N PRO A 607 -9.20 8.65 -20.33
CA PRO A 607 -10.16 9.10 -21.33
C PRO A 607 -9.86 8.60 -22.74
N ARG A 608 -8.59 8.43 -23.08
CA ARG A 608 -8.13 7.91 -24.38
C ARG A 608 -8.51 6.44 -24.59
N ASP A 609 -8.57 5.66 -23.51
CA ASP A 609 -8.78 4.20 -23.55
C ASP A 609 -10.19 3.79 -23.11
N LEU A 610 -11.15 4.73 -23.09
CA LEU A 610 -12.53 4.46 -22.68
C LEU A 610 -13.21 3.38 -23.51
N GLU A 611 -12.96 3.33 -24.82
CA GLU A 611 -13.53 2.25 -25.64
C GLU A 611 -13.01 0.89 -25.19
N THR A 612 -11.70 0.78 -24.89
CA THR A 612 -11.12 -0.44 -24.36
C THR A 612 -11.75 -0.85 -23.01
N LEU A 613 -12.03 0.12 -22.12
CA LEU A 613 -12.77 -0.15 -20.88
C LEU A 613 -14.13 -0.80 -21.15
N PHE A 614 -14.91 -0.24 -22.08
CA PHE A 614 -16.23 -0.77 -22.43
C PHE A 614 -16.16 -2.12 -23.16
N GLU A 615 -15.16 -2.34 -24.02
CA GLU A 615 -14.88 -3.66 -24.62
C GLU A 615 -14.60 -4.71 -23.54
N LEU A 616 -13.80 -4.38 -22.52
CA LEU A 616 -13.51 -5.27 -21.38
C LEU A 616 -14.77 -5.56 -20.57
N VAL A 617 -15.62 -4.55 -20.28
CA VAL A 617 -16.93 -4.76 -19.64
C VAL A 617 -17.78 -5.74 -20.45
N TRP A 618 -17.90 -5.51 -21.76
CA TRP A 618 -18.63 -6.38 -22.67
C TRP A 618 -18.12 -7.82 -22.62
N LEU A 619 -16.81 -8.02 -22.71
CA LEU A 619 -16.21 -9.36 -22.70
C LEU A 619 -16.36 -10.06 -21.34
N ARG A 620 -16.25 -9.33 -20.23
CA ARG A 620 -16.46 -9.89 -18.87
C ARG A 620 -17.88 -10.44 -18.73
N MET A 621 -18.89 -9.76 -19.27
CA MET A 621 -20.30 -10.19 -19.16
C MET A 621 -20.70 -11.22 -20.21
N THR A 622 -20.14 -11.17 -21.43
CA THR A 622 -20.64 -11.96 -22.56
C THR A 622 -19.74 -13.11 -23.00
N ALA A 623 -18.43 -12.97 -22.76
CA ALA A 623 -17.42 -13.91 -23.27
C ALA A 623 -16.34 -14.25 -22.22
N PRO A 624 -16.73 -14.61 -20.98
CA PRO A 624 -15.77 -15.11 -19.98
C PRO A 624 -15.16 -16.43 -20.46
N ARG A 625 -13.94 -16.74 -20.00
CA ARG A 625 -13.25 -17.99 -20.35
C ARG A 625 -13.06 -18.88 -19.13
N ALA A 626 -13.21 -20.18 -19.30
CA ALA A 626 -12.75 -21.18 -18.35
C ALA A 626 -11.45 -21.77 -18.89
N ASP A 627 -10.36 -21.68 -18.11
CA ASP A 627 -9.06 -22.24 -18.45
C ASP A 627 -8.64 -23.28 -17.42
N THR A 628 -8.64 -24.53 -17.82
CA THR A 628 -8.34 -25.68 -16.94
C THR A 628 -6.87 -25.67 -16.51
N THR A 629 -5.95 -25.20 -17.35
CA THR A 629 -4.52 -25.13 -17.05
C THR A 629 -4.25 -24.08 -15.99
N ALA A 630 -4.78 -22.88 -16.19
CA ALA A 630 -4.68 -21.79 -15.20
C ALA A 630 -5.38 -22.16 -13.87
N PHE A 631 -6.51 -22.85 -13.94
CA PHE A 631 -7.20 -23.33 -12.74
C PHE A 631 -6.37 -24.34 -11.95
N ARG A 632 -5.74 -25.35 -12.61
CA ARG A 632 -4.87 -26.30 -11.92
C ARG A 632 -3.63 -25.62 -11.29
N ALA A 633 -3.04 -24.68 -12.00
CA ALA A 633 -1.94 -23.88 -11.46
C ALA A 633 -2.38 -23.11 -10.21
N PHE A 634 -3.53 -22.45 -10.25
CA PHE A 634 -4.12 -21.75 -9.12
C PHE A 634 -4.35 -22.66 -7.91
N ILE A 635 -5.00 -23.83 -8.11
CA ILE A 635 -5.22 -24.81 -7.03
C ILE A 635 -3.91 -25.21 -6.37
N GLY A 636 -2.89 -25.56 -7.17
CA GLY A 636 -1.58 -25.92 -6.65
C GLY A 636 -0.92 -24.81 -5.83
N ASN A 637 -0.97 -23.58 -6.31
CA ASN A 637 -0.39 -22.43 -5.64
C ASN A 637 -1.14 -22.06 -4.34
N VAL A 638 -2.48 -22.02 -4.38
CA VAL A 638 -3.28 -21.72 -3.18
C VAL A 638 -3.14 -22.83 -2.13
N ARG A 639 -3.18 -24.10 -2.56
CA ARG A 639 -2.95 -25.24 -1.66
C ARG A 639 -1.63 -25.11 -0.90
N SER A 640 -0.56 -24.77 -1.62
CA SER A 640 0.75 -24.55 -1.01
C SER A 640 0.74 -23.37 -0.04
N ALA A 641 0.15 -22.24 -0.43
CA ALA A 641 0.10 -21.05 0.42
C ALA A 641 -0.65 -21.28 1.75
N ILE A 642 -1.67 -22.15 1.73
CA ILE A 642 -2.46 -22.44 2.94
C ILE A 642 -1.93 -23.66 3.74
N ALA A 643 -1.04 -24.47 3.16
CA ALA A 643 -0.55 -25.69 3.81
C ALA A 643 0.13 -25.43 5.15
N ASN A 644 0.81 -24.31 5.28
CA ASN A 644 1.54 -23.91 6.48
C ASN A 644 0.80 -22.84 7.31
N ARG A 645 -0.40 -22.43 6.90
CA ARG A 645 -1.16 -21.35 7.55
C ARG A 645 -1.37 -21.59 9.05
N GLY A 646 -1.55 -22.85 9.47
CA GLY A 646 -1.69 -23.22 10.88
C GLY A 646 -0.41 -23.08 11.72
N ALA A 647 0.75 -22.80 11.09
CA ALA A 647 1.98 -22.49 11.81
C ALA A 647 2.00 -21.03 12.30
N ASP A 648 1.37 -20.12 11.55
CA ASP A 648 1.31 -18.70 11.88
C ASP A 648 0.30 -18.42 13.02
N PRO A 649 0.75 -17.85 14.15
CA PRO A 649 -0.11 -17.50 15.27
C PRO A 649 -1.23 -16.53 14.93
N ASP A 650 -0.96 -15.52 14.11
CA ASP A 650 -1.94 -14.51 13.71
C ASP A 650 -3.01 -15.09 12.77
N ALA A 651 -2.63 -16.04 11.91
CA ALA A 651 -3.59 -16.75 11.06
C ALA A 651 -4.55 -17.62 11.90
N VAL A 652 -4.03 -18.36 12.89
CA VAL A 652 -4.86 -19.17 13.80
C VAL A 652 -5.78 -18.28 14.64
N PHE A 653 -5.29 -17.14 15.10
CA PHE A 653 -6.09 -16.15 15.82
C PHE A 653 -7.23 -15.62 14.94
N GLY A 654 -6.93 -15.18 13.72
CA GLY A 654 -7.91 -14.66 12.77
C GLY A 654 -8.97 -15.67 12.38
N ASP A 655 -8.58 -16.92 12.14
CA ASP A 655 -9.50 -18.02 11.86
C ASP A 655 -10.42 -18.31 13.05
N THR A 656 -9.87 -18.34 14.28
CA THR A 656 -10.64 -18.53 15.51
C THR A 656 -11.67 -17.42 15.71
N LEU A 657 -11.24 -16.17 15.48
CA LEU A 657 -12.13 -15.00 15.58
C LEU A 657 -13.27 -15.09 14.55
N SER A 658 -12.93 -15.32 13.27
CA SER A 658 -13.92 -15.41 12.19
C SER A 658 -14.97 -16.50 12.42
N VAL A 659 -14.50 -17.68 12.81
CA VAL A 659 -15.39 -18.83 13.12
C VAL A 659 -16.25 -18.55 14.35
N THR A 660 -15.70 -17.90 15.38
CA THR A 660 -16.44 -17.54 16.59
C THR A 660 -17.49 -16.46 16.27
N LEU A 661 -17.12 -15.42 15.52
CA LEU A 661 -18.04 -14.34 15.13
C LEU A 661 -19.22 -14.82 14.29
N SER A 662 -19.04 -15.87 13.51
CA SER A 662 -20.07 -16.44 12.65
C SER A 662 -20.77 -17.66 13.26
N ASN A 663 -20.60 -17.89 14.57
CA ASN A 663 -21.20 -19.01 15.29
C ASN A 663 -20.96 -20.37 14.60
N HIS A 664 -19.74 -20.59 14.11
CA HIS A 664 -19.29 -21.81 13.41
C HIS A 664 -20.07 -22.14 12.12
N HIS A 665 -20.64 -21.13 11.45
CA HIS A 665 -21.41 -21.34 10.23
C HIS A 665 -20.57 -22.01 9.14
N PRO A 666 -21.10 -23.01 8.38
CA PRO A 666 -20.33 -23.77 7.39
C PRO A 666 -19.66 -22.92 6.31
N ARG A 667 -20.31 -21.81 5.88
CA ARG A 667 -19.81 -20.92 4.84
C ARG A 667 -18.64 -20.04 5.28
N THR A 668 -18.36 -19.92 6.58
CA THR A 668 -17.29 -19.10 7.15
C THR A 668 -16.12 -19.90 7.70
N ARG A 669 -16.13 -21.23 7.53
CA ARG A 669 -15.03 -22.09 7.96
C ARG A 669 -13.76 -21.72 7.20
N PRO A 670 -12.60 -21.79 7.85
CA PRO A 670 -11.30 -21.54 7.21
C PRO A 670 -11.11 -22.41 5.96
N ILE A 671 -10.39 -21.86 5.00
CA ILE A 671 -10.04 -22.58 3.79
C ILE A 671 -8.88 -23.52 4.12
N THR A 672 -9.10 -24.83 3.87
CA THR A 672 -8.08 -25.88 4.05
C THR A 672 -7.66 -26.44 2.70
N PRO A 673 -6.53 -27.17 2.61
CA PRO A 673 -6.13 -27.84 1.37
C PRO A 673 -7.23 -28.71 0.78
N GLU A 674 -7.96 -29.46 1.61
CA GLU A 674 -9.05 -30.34 1.16
C GLU A 674 -10.24 -29.55 0.61
N ARG A 675 -10.52 -28.38 1.17
CA ARG A 675 -11.56 -27.49 0.66
C ARG A 675 -11.17 -26.85 -0.67
N ILE A 676 -9.90 -26.48 -0.85
CA ILE A 676 -9.39 -26.00 -2.14
C ILE A 676 -9.45 -27.10 -3.20
N ASP A 677 -9.11 -28.33 -2.84
CA ASP A 677 -9.17 -29.47 -3.77
C ASP A 677 -10.63 -29.78 -4.19
N SER A 678 -11.64 -29.33 -3.44
CA SER A 678 -13.06 -29.50 -3.78
C SER A 678 -13.60 -28.44 -4.75
N LEU A 679 -12.80 -27.43 -5.14
CA LEU A 679 -13.25 -26.44 -6.10
C LEU A 679 -13.50 -27.06 -7.48
N ASP A 680 -14.63 -26.71 -8.08
CA ASP A 680 -15.03 -27.13 -9.42
C ASP A 680 -15.12 -25.93 -10.37
N LEU A 681 -14.25 -25.90 -11.39
CA LEU A 681 -14.23 -24.83 -12.37
C LEU A 681 -15.52 -24.78 -13.20
N GLY A 682 -16.14 -25.94 -13.48
CA GLY A 682 -17.38 -26.01 -14.25
C GLY A 682 -18.55 -25.38 -13.50
N ALA A 683 -18.70 -25.70 -12.20
CA ALA A 683 -19.68 -25.08 -11.32
C ALA A 683 -19.45 -23.56 -11.20
N ALA A 684 -18.21 -23.14 -10.89
CA ALA A 684 -17.83 -21.74 -10.80
C ALA A 684 -18.13 -20.97 -12.11
N TYR A 685 -17.80 -21.55 -13.26
CA TYR A 685 -18.06 -20.93 -14.56
C TYR A 685 -19.55 -20.81 -14.86
N ALA A 686 -20.32 -21.85 -14.57
CA ALA A 686 -21.77 -21.84 -14.75
C ALA A 686 -22.43 -20.77 -13.86
N PHE A 687 -22.01 -20.69 -12.60
CA PHE A 687 -22.49 -19.68 -11.67
C PHE A 687 -22.11 -18.26 -12.11
N TYR A 688 -20.86 -18.04 -12.51
CA TYR A 688 -20.42 -16.76 -13.06
C TYR A 688 -21.30 -16.32 -14.23
N ARG A 689 -21.51 -17.20 -15.20
CA ARG A 689 -22.35 -16.91 -16.37
C ARG A 689 -23.78 -16.58 -16.00
N ASP A 690 -24.33 -17.25 -15.00
CA ASP A 690 -25.69 -16.97 -14.51
C ASP A 690 -25.76 -15.58 -13.86
N ARG A 691 -24.78 -15.22 -13.04
CA ARG A 691 -24.76 -13.91 -12.35
C ARG A 691 -24.65 -12.74 -13.32
N TYR A 692 -23.94 -12.88 -14.42
CA TYR A 692 -23.72 -11.82 -15.43
C TYR A 692 -24.61 -11.97 -16.68
N ALA A 693 -25.58 -12.87 -16.67
CA ALA A 693 -26.44 -13.16 -17.85
C ALA A 693 -27.46 -12.07 -18.15
N ASP A 694 -27.88 -11.31 -17.15
CA ASP A 694 -28.89 -10.26 -17.27
C ASP A 694 -28.33 -8.90 -16.85
N ALA A 695 -28.17 -8.02 -17.83
CA ALA A 695 -27.71 -6.67 -17.56
C ALA A 695 -28.83 -5.72 -17.10
N SER A 696 -30.12 -6.12 -17.20
CA SER A 696 -31.25 -5.22 -16.93
C SER A 696 -31.41 -4.85 -15.45
N ASP A 697 -30.81 -5.61 -14.53
CA ASP A 697 -30.78 -5.32 -13.09
C ASP A 697 -29.46 -4.69 -12.62
N PHE A 698 -28.49 -4.50 -13.54
CA PHE A 698 -27.27 -3.78 -13.23
C PHE A 698 -27.44 -2.26 -13.23
N THR A 699 -26.83 -1.62 -12.26
CA THR A 699 -26.59 -0.18 -12.25
C THR A 699 -25.11 0.07 -12.42
N PHE A 700 -24.74 0.92 -13.39
CA PHE A 700 -23.39 1.36 -13.65
C PHE A 700 -23.21 2.80 -13.13
N ALA A 701 -22.14 3.08 -12.41
CA ALA A 701 -21.69 4.41 -12.07
C ALA A 701 -20.36 4.70 -12.78
N ILE A 702 -20.24 5.86 -13.42
CA ILE A 702 -19.01 6.28 -14.12
C ILE A 702 -18.70 7.70 -13.68
N VAL A 703 -17.48 7.90 -13.16
CA VAL A 703 -17.01 9.18 -12.60
C VAL A 703 -15.63 9.49 -13.15
N GLY A 704 -15.40 10.71 -13.63
CA GLY A 704 -14.06 11.12 -14.05
C GLY A 704 -14.02 12.06 -15.25
N ALA A 705 -12.89 12.09 -15.93
CA ALA A 705 -12.59 13.01 -17.02
C ALA A 705 -13.22 12.57 -18.35
N PHE A 706 -14.49 12.86 -18.56
CA PHE A 706 -15.19 12.63 -19.82
C PHE A 706 -16.26 13.69 -20.08
N GLN A 707 -16.76 13.71 -21.32
CA GLN A 707 -17.89 14.54 -21.71
C GLN A 707 -19.10 13.64 -22.04
N LEU A 708 -20.31 14.05 -21.65
CA LEU A 708 -21.54 13.26 -21.87
C LEU A 708 -21.76 12.91 -23.35
N ASP A 709 -21.53 13.85 -24.26
CA ASP A 709 -21.70 13.62 -25.70
C ASP A 709 -20.68 12.62 -26.25
N SER A 710 -19.47 12.61 -25.70
CA SER A 710 -18.40 11.69 -26.15
C SER A 710 -18.58 10.28 -25.63
N ILE A 711 -19.09 10.11 -24.40
CA ILE A 711 -19.29 8.79 -23.80
C ILE A 711 -20.59 8.13 -24.25
N ARG A 712 -21.61 8.91 -24.67
CA ARG A 712 -22.93 8.40 -25.08
C ARG A 712 -22.86 7.29 -26.14
N PRO A 713 -22.14 7.45 -27.28
CA PRO A 713 -22.03 6.39 -28.28
C PRO A 713 -21.40 5.10 -27.75
N LEU A 714 -20.44 5.21 -26.80
CA LEU A 714 -19.80 4.06 -26.18
C LEU A 714 -20.79 3.33 -25.24
N VAL A 715 -21.51 4.08 -24.41
CA VAL A 715 -22.54 3.53 -23.50
C VAL A 715 -23.64 2.85 -24.31
N GLU A 716 -24.16 3.48 -25.36
CA GLU A 716 -25.20 2.90 -26.21
C GLU A 716 -24.73 1.63 -26.92
N ARG A 717 -23.48 1.63 -27.43
CA ARG A 717 -22.92 0.48 -28.15
C ARG A 717 -22.63 -0.69 -27.20
N TRP A 718 -21.94 -0.44 -26.10
CA TRP A 718 -21.37 -1.50 -25.26
C TRP A 718 -22.29 -1.90 -24.10
N LEU A 719 -22.86 -0.94 -23.37
CA LEU A 719 -23.77 -1.24 -22.28
C LEU A 719 -25.20 -1.46 -22.76
N GLY A 720 -25.65 -0.65 -23.74
CA GLY A 720 -27.01 -0.78 -24.29
C GLY A 720 -27.26 -2.04 -25.13
N ALA A 721 -26.18 -2.71 -25.55
CA ALA A 721 -26.23 -3.98 -26.26
C ALA A 721 -26.08 -5.21 -25.35
N LEU A 722 -25.75 -5.04 -24.07
CA LEU A 722 -25.62 -6.17 -23.13
C LEU A 722 -26.91 -6.99 -23.09
N PRO A 723 -26.81 -8.34 -23.00
CA PRO A 723 -27.96 -9.20 -22.87
C PRO A 723 -28.85 -8.83 -21.67
N ALA A 724 -30.16 -8.85 -21.86
CA ALA A 724 -31.12 -8.50 -20.82
C ALA A 724 -32.33 -9.45 -20.90
N THR A 725 -32.63 -10.09 -19.79
CA THR A 725 -33.77 -11.02 -19.66
C THR A 725 -34.89 -10.49 -18.79
N GLN A 726 -34.71 -9.27 -18.24
CA GLN A 726 -35.63 -8.59 -17.31
C GLN A 726 -35.86 -9.40 -16.02
N ARG A 727 -34.85 -10.16 -15.59
CA ARG A 727 -34.84 -10.91 -14.34
C ARG A 727 -34.92 -9.95 -13.16
N LYS A 728 -35.68 -10.28 -12.13
CA LYS A 728 -35.70 -9.55 -10.87
C LYS A 728 -35.15 -10.46 -9.79
N GLU A 729 -33.94 -10.15 -9.37
CA GLU A 729 -33.27 -10.88 -8.31
C GLU A 729 -33.04 -10.03 -7.08
N THR A 730 -32.82 -10.70 -5.97
CA THR A 730 -32.36 -10.15 -4.72
C THR A 730 -31.53 -11.20 -3.99
N TRP A 731 -30.76 -10.78 -3.00
CA TRP A 731 -29.99 -11.70 -2.17
C TRP A 731 -30.89 -12.56 -1.28
N ARG A 732 -30.34 -13.66 -0.80
CA ARG A 732 -30.88 -14.47 0.30
C ARG A 732 -30.04 -14.25 1.55
N ASP A 733 -30.66 -14.29 2.72
CA ASP A 733 -29.92 -14.32 3.97
C ASP A 733 -29.35 -15.73 4.19
N PRO A 734 -28.00 -15.90 4.24
CA PRO A 734 -27.37 -17.21 4.43
C PRO A 734 -27.51 -17.74 5.86
N GLY A 735 -28.06 -16.97 6.80
CA GLY A 735 -28.21 -17.40 8.20
C GLY A 735 -26.92 -17.29 9.02
N ILE A 736 -25.92 -16.50 8.60
CA ILE A 736 -24.70 -16.28 9.38
C ILE A 736 -25.00 -15.28 10.49
N GLU A 737 -24.99 -15.75 11.74
CA GLU A 737 -25.28 -14.94 12.93
C GLU A 737 -24.17 -15.01 13.96
N SER A 738 -23.89 -13.88 14.61
CA SER A 738 -22.98 -13.86 15.75
C SER A 738 -23.62 -14.47 17.01
N PRO A 739 -22.84 -15.18 17.84
CA PRO A 739 -23.34 -15.71 19.10
C PRO A 739 -23.79 -14.60 20.05
N ARG A 740 -24.72 -14.93 20.93
CA ARG A 740 -25.22 -14.03 21.98
C ARG A 740 -24.54 -14.33 23.32
N GLY A 741 -24.53 -13.30 24.19
CA GLY A 741 -23.88 -13.39 25.50
C GLY A 741 -22.35 -13.18 25.42
N VAL A 742 -21.67 -13.56 26.50
CA VAL A 742 -20.21 -13.42 26.57
C VAL A 742 -19.55 -14.67 26.02
N VAL A 743 -18.75 -14.51 24.99
CA VAL A 743 -17.96 -15.60 24.39
C VAL A 743 -16.48 -15.22 24.44
N GLU A 744 -15.72 -15.98 25.20
CA GLU A 744 -14.27 -15.76 25.30
C GLU A 744 -13.51 -16.97 24.78
N ARG A 745 -12.46 -16.71 24.00
CA ARG A 745 -11.57 -17.72 23.43
C ARG A 745 -10.12 -17.31 23.66
N VAL A 746 -9.28 -18.26 24.01
CA VAL A 746 -7.84 -18.08 24.10
C VAL A 746 -7.19 -19.00 23.08
N VAL A 747 -6.46 -18.39 22.14
CA VAL A 747 -5.59 -19.08 21.20
C VAL A 747 -4.20 -19.13 21.82
N ARG A 748 -3.66 -20.33 21.99
CA ARG A 748 -2.27 -20.52 22.45
C ARG A 748 -1.43 -20.96 21.27
N LYS A 749 -0.70 -20.04 20.69
CA LYS A 749 0.11 -20.29 19.50
C LYS A 749 1.27 -19.31 19.43
N GLY A 750 2.40 -19.78 18.91
CA GLY A 750 3.59 -18.97 18.74
C GLY A 750 4.56 -19.07 19.90
N VAL A 751 5.83 -18.78 19.59
CA VAL A 751 6.94 -18.84 20.58
C VAL A 751 7.25 -17.48 21.19
N GLU A 752 6.85 -16.41 20.52
CA GLU A 752 7.17 -15.05 20.94
C GLU A 752 6.32 -14.60 22.13
N PRO A 753 6.89 -13.84 23.08
CA PRO A 753 6.18 -13.34 24.26
C PRO A 753 5.29 -12.14 23.88
N ARG A 754 4.33 -12.36 22.99
CA ARG A 754 3.35 -11.34 22.57
C ARG A 754 1.93 -11.84 22.74
N GLY A 755 1.05 -10.94 23.20
CA GLY A 755 -0.38 -11.12 23.24
C GLY A 755 -1.07 -10.24 22.21
N ARG A 756 -2.21 -10.69 21.71
CA ARG A 756 -3.13 -9.90 20.89
C ARG A 756 -4.54 -10.13 21.37
N THR A 757 -5.30 -9.07 21.56
CA THR A 757 -6.69 -9.16 22.00
C THR A 757 -7.59 -8.43 21.04
N GLN A 758 -8.72 -9.06 20.71
CA GLN A 758 -9.80 -8.42 19.98
C GLN A 758 -11.11 -8.64 20.72
N ILE A 759 -11.84 -7.54 20.98
CA ILE A 759 -13.15 -7.52 21.65
C ILE A 759 -14.14 -7.01 20.61
N VAL A 760 -15.19 -7.78 20.35
CA VAL A 760 -16.21 -7.45 19.34
C VAL A 760 -17.59 -7.48 19.96
N PHE A 761 -18.31 -6.38 19.81
CA PHE A 761 -19.71 -6.26 20.18
C PHE A 761 -20.55 -6.33 18.90
N THR A 762 -21.59 -7.13 18.90
CA THR A 762 -22.49 -7.32 17.74
C THR A 762 -23.94 -7.38 18.15
N GLY A 763 -24.83 -6.99 17.27
CA GLY A 763 -26.26 -7.08 17.51
C GLY A 763 -27.11 -6.41 16.45
N PRO A 764 -28.46 -6.50 16.56
CA PRO A 764 -29.36 -5.81 15.65
C PRO A 764 -29.30 -4.29 15.85
N MET A 765 -29.31 -3.55 14.76
CA MET A 765 -29.36 -2.10 14.75
C MET A 765 -29.99 -1.59 13.47
N PRO A 766 -31.04 -0.74 13.56
CA PRO A 766 -31.59 -0.13 12.35
C PRO A 766 -30.52 0.59 11.53
N TYR A 767 -30.54 0.37 10.21
CA TYR A 767 -29.59 0.99 9.29
C TYR A 767 -29.98 2.44 8.98
N SER A 768 -29.90 3.31 9.97
CA SER A 768 -30.12 4.73 9.78
C SER A 768 -28.81 5.50 9.57
N ARG A 769 -28.90 6.66 8.91
CA ARG A 769 -27.75 7.56 8.78
C ARG A 769 -27.17 7.94 10.15
N ALA A 770 -28.05 8.31 11.07
CA ALA A 770 -27.65 8.76 12.40
C ALA A 770 -26.90 7.65 13.15
N ASP A 771 -27.44 6.41 13.14
CA ASP A 771 -26.78 5.28 13.79
C ASP A 771 -25.42 4.98 13.15
N ARG A 772 -25.30 5.00 11.80
CA ARG A 772 -24.04 4.82 11.10
C ARG A 772 -22.99 5.87 11.45
N ALA A 773 -23.40 7.15 11.52
CA ALA A 773 -22.50 8.24 11.88
C ALA A 773 -22.05 8.14 13.34
N VAL A 774 -23.00 7.92 14.24
CA VAL A 774 -22.72 7.91 15.69
C VAL A 774 -21.88 6.71 16.09
N ILE A 775 -22.10 5.52 15.48
CA ILE A 775 -21.26 4.34 15.78
C ILE A 775 -19.81 4.52 15.28
N ARG A 776 -19.60 5.13 14.11
CA ARG A 776 -18.25 5.47 13.63
C ARG A 776 -17.59 6.51 14.55
N GLY A 777 -18.30 7.58 14.87
CA GLY A 777 -17.81 8.63 15.76
C GLY A 777 -17.48 8.10 17.17
N LEU A 778 -18.27 7.17 17.69
CA LEU A 778 -17.98 6.50 18.96
C LEU A 778 -16.68 5.69 18.88
N GLY A 779 -16.45 4.99 17.76
CA GLY A 779 -15.19 4.29 17.50
C GLY A 779 -14.00 5.23 17.57
N SER A 780 -14.04 6.34 16.81
CA SER A 780 -12.94 7.30 16.78
C SER A 780 -12.68 7.98 18.14
N VAL A 781 -13.72 8.32 18.87
CA VAL A 781 -13.56 8.92 20.22
C VAL A 781 -12.99 7.93 21.23
N LEU A 782 -13.46 6.67 21.18
CA LEU A 782 -12.93 5.63 22.07
C LEU A 782 -11.49 5.28 21.73
N GLU A 783 -11.11 5.29 20.45
CA GLU A 783 -9.74 5.09 20.01
C GLU A 783 -8.78 6.13 20.59
N ILE A 784 -9.12 7.41 20.50
CA ILE A 784 -8.34 8.49 21.14
C ILE A 784 -8.19 8.20 22.65
N ARG A 785 -9.27 7.87 23.33
CA ARG A 785 -9.26 7.63 24.77
C ARG A 785 -8.45 6.39 25.16
N LEU A 786 -8.56 5.30 24.41
CA LEU A 786 -7.81 4.08 24.69
C LEU A 786 -6.32 4.26 24.37
N ARG A 787 -5.95 4.99 23.35
CA ARG A 787 -4.55 5.35 23.09
C ARG A 787 -3.95 6.09 24.27
N GLU A 788 -4.64 7.13 24.79
CA GLU A 788 -4.20 7.86 25.97
C GLU A 788 -4.02 6.96 27.22
N LEU A 789 -4.92 6.00 27.43
CA LEU A 789 -4.88 5.13 28.59
C LEU A 789 -3.87 3.98 28.45
N LEU A 790 -3.94 3.22 27.35
CA LEU A 790 -3.20 1.96 27.19
C LEU A 790 -1.75 2.21 26.76
N ARG A 791 -1.52 3.18 25.87
CA ARG A 791 -0.19 3.54 25.36
C ARG A 791 0.46 4.60 26.21
N GLU A 792 -0.11 5.79 26.32
CA GLU A 792 0.54 6.95 26.91
C GLU A 792 0.65 6.86 28.44
N ALA A 793 -0.41 6.38 29.11
CA ALA A 793 -0.43 6.31 30.57
C ALA A 793 0.18 5.01 31.10
N LEU A 794 -0.14 3.86 30.52
CA LEU A 794 0.30 2.55 30.98
C LEU A 794 1.57 2.03 30.28
N GLY A 795 1.93 2.53 29.08
CA GLY A 795 3.01 1.96 28.28
C GLY A 795 2.79 0.46 28.02
N GLY A 796 1.54 0.02 27.87
CA GLY A 796 1.16 -1.40 27.84
C GLY A 796 0.86 -1.93 26.45
N THR A 797 0.80 -1.03 25.46
CA THR A 797 0.63 -1.39 24.05
C THR A 797 1.33 -0.34 23.18
N TYR A 798 1.68 -0.74 21.98
CA TYR A 798 2.11 0.20 20.93
C TYR A 798 0.92 0.74 20.13
N ASP A 799 -0.06 -0.12 19.82
CA ASP A 799 -1.20 0.21 18.97
C ASP A 799 -2.54 -0.13 19.62
N VAL A 800 -3.54 0.69 19.33
CA VAL A 800 -4.95 0.46 19.65
C VAL A 800 -5.77 0.81 18.41
N SER A 801 -6.70 -0.05 18.05
CA SER A 801 -7.65 0.19 16.97
C SER A 801 -9.08 0.05 17.46
N VAL A 802 -9.94 1.00 17.10
CA VAL A 802 -11.38 0.94 17.43
C VAL A 802 -12.19 1.39 16.22
N PHE A 803 -13.11 0.54 15.80
CA PHE A 803 -14.01 0.90 14.71
C PHE A 803 -15.40 0.29 14.89
N GLY A 804 -16.41 1.08 14.54
CA GLY A 804 -17.81 0.68 14.57
C GLY A 804 -18.43 0.76 13.19
N THR A 805 -19.17 -0.27 12.80
CA THR A 805 -19.86 -0.35 11.52
C THR A 805 -21.32 -0.78 11.71
N ALA A 806 -22.17 -0.39 10.76
CA ALA A 806 -23.51 -0.91 10.63
C ALA A 806 -23.71 -1.45 9.21
N SER A 807 -24.34 -2.60 9.08
CA SER A 807 -24.73 -3.20 7.81
C SER A 807 -26.25 -3.19 7.64
N ARG A 808 -26.70 -3.17 6.38
CA ARG A 808 -28.10 -3.31 6.01
C ARG A 808 -28.39 -4.70 5.48
N VAL A 809 -27.40 -5.29 4.86
CA VAL A 809 -27.52 -6.52 4.07
C VAL A 809 -26.50 -7.53 4.59
N PRO A 810 -26.87 -8.77 4.79
CA PRO A 810 -28.20 -9.38 4.61
C PRO A 810 -29.19 -9.00 5.72
N ARG A 811 -28.73 -8.41 6.82
CA ARG A 811 -29.52 -7.95 7.97
C ARG A 811 -29.06 -6.61 8.49
N GLU A 812 -30.00 -5.89 9.14
CA GLU A 812 -29.67 -4.66 9.84
C GLU A 812 -29.00 -4.96 11.18
N GLU A 813 -27.66 -4.85 11.20
CA GLU A 813 -26.84 -5.19 12.37
C GLU A 813 -25.65 -4.25 12.50
N TYR A 814 -25.02 -4.24 13.69
CA TYR A 814 -23.77 -3.55 13.94
C TYR A 814 -22.66 -4.52 14.32
N SER A 815 -21.45 -4.08 14.08
CA SER A 815 -20.22 -4.62 14.65
C SER A 815 -19.36 -3.48 15.20
N PHE A 816 -18.90 -3.63 16.44
CA PHE A 816 -17.99 -2.67 17.08
C PHE A 816 -16.80 -3.41 17.63
N THR A 817 -15.62 -3.10 17.10
CA THR A 817 -14.38 -3.85 17.33
C THR A 817 -13.36 -2.99 18.04
N ILE A 818 -12.71 -3.56 19.06
CA ILE A 818 -11.58 -2.99 19.80
C ILE A 818 -10.43 -4.00 19.72
N GLY A 819 -9.29 -3.59 19.19
CA GLY A 819 -8.10 -4.41 19.04
C GLY A 819 -6.87 -3.76 19.66
N PHE A 820 -6.00 -4.56 20.31
CA PHE A 820 -4.71 -4.10 20.82
C PHE A 820 -3.75 -5.28 21.01
N SER A 821 -2.45 -4.96 20.98
CA SER A 821 -1.36 -5.87 21.33
C SER A 821 -0.90 -5.65 22.78
N SER A 822 -0.19 -6.60 23.37
CA SER A 822 0.35 -6.48 24.74
C SER A 822 1.42 -7.50 25.07
N ALA A 823 2.19 -7.25 26.12
CA ALA A 823 2.89 -8.34 26.81
C ALA A 823 1.86 -9.35 27.37
N PRO A 824 2.12 -10.67 27.32
CA PRO A 824 1.15 -11.69 27.74
C PRO A 824 0.67 -11.57 29.19
N ASP A 825 1.54 -11.15 30.10
CA ASP A 825 1.26 -10.94 31.51
C ASP A 825 0.47 -9.67 31.82
N ARG A 826 0.42 -8.72 30.86
CA ARG A 826 -0.33 -7.46 30.99
C ARG A 826 -1.69 -7.49 30.29
N THR A 827 -1.99 -8.51 29.51
CA THR A 827 -3.22 -8.60 28.71
C THR A 827 -4.49 -8.36 29.55
N ASP A 828 -4.61 -8.99 30.70
CA ASP A 828 -5.79 -8.86 31.58
C ASP A 828 -5.90 -7.48 32.23
N GLU A 829 -4.77 -6.80 32.50
CA GLU A 829 -4.76 -5.41 32.95
C GLU A 829 -5.36 -4.49 31.91
N LEU A 830 -4.89 -4.63 30.65
CA LEU A 830 -5.36 -3.80 29.55
C LEU A 830 -6.84 -4.06 29.21
N VAL A 831 -7.28 -5.31 29.22
CA VAL A 831 -8.71 -5.67 29.06
C VAL A 831 -9.57 -4.98 30.11
N ARG A 832 -9.19 -5.03 31.40
CA ARG A 832 -9.91 -4.32 32.47
C ARG A 832 -9.96 -2.82 32.23
N THR A 833 -8.87 -2.23 31.75
CA THR A 833 -8.79 -0.79 31.43
C THR A 833 -9.72 -0.42 30.28
N VAL A 834 -9.79 -1.26 29.23
CA VAL A 834 -10.74 -1.08 28.11
C VAL A 834 -12.19 -1.08 28.62
N PHE A 835 -12.58 -2.06 29.45
CA PHE A 835 -13.94 -2.10 29.98
C PHE A 835 -14.25 -0.93 30.94
N ALA A 836 -13.28 -0.46 31.73
CA ALA A 836 -13.44 0.73 32.57
C ALA A 836 -13.63 2.01 31.71
N ALA A 837 -12.92 2.13 30.59
CA ALA A 837 -13.12 3.23 29.65
C ALA A 837 -14.51 3.16 28.99
N ILE A 838 -14.96 1.99 28.58
CA ILE A 838 -16.30 1.75 28.06
C ILE A 838 -17.37 2.18 29.09
N ASP A 839 -17.24 1.75 30.35
CA ASP A 839 -18.20 2.09 31.42
C ASP A 839 -18.24 3.60 31.67
N THR A 840 -17.09 4.28 31.60
CA THR A 840 -17.00 5.74 31.72
C THR A 840 -17.80 6.42 30.62
N ILE A 841 -17.65 5.98 29.35
CA ILE A 841 -18.37 6.57 28.21
C ILE A 841 -19.87 6.24 28.28
N ARG A 842 -20.24 5.03 28.68
CA ARG A 842 -21.63 4.62 28.89
C ARG A 842 -22.33 5.45 29.97
N THR A 843 -21.61 5.83 31.00
CA THR A 843 -22.16 6.59 32.15
C THR A 843 -22.21 8.10 31.87
N ASN A 844 -21.10 8.68 31.47
CA ASN A 844 -20.88 10.11 31.40
C ASN A 844 -20.88 10.67 29.99
N GLY A 845 -20.73 9.82 28.98
CA GLY A 845 -20.36 10.21 27.62
C GLY A 845 -18.88 10.58 27.47
N PRO A 846 -18.38 10.73 26.25
CA PRO A 846 -17.02 11.15 26.01
C PRO A 846 -16.75 12.62 26.37
N ALA A 847 -15.49 13.02 26.51
CA ALA A 847 -15.11 14.41 26.72
C ALA A 847 -15.40 15.26 25.48
N ASP A 848 -15.84 16.51 25.66
CA ASP A 848 -16.15 17.40 24.54
C ASP A 848 -14.94 17.69 23.67
N ARG A 849 -13.75 17.76 24.25
CA ARG A 849 -12.48 17.93 23.50
C ARG A 849 -12.25 16.81 22.49
N ASP A 850 -12.57 15.55 22.85
CA ASP A 850 -12.36 14.39 21.99
C ASP A 850 -13.42 14.35 20.89
N ILE A 851 -14.65 14.75 21.19
CA ILE A 851 -15.70 14.92 20.19
C ILE A 851 -15.30 15.99 19.17
N LEU A 852 -14.79 17.14 19.62
CA LEU A 852 -14.35 18.21 18.72
C LEU A 852 -13.21 17.78 17.80
N LYS A 853 -12.23 17.02 18.30
CA LYS A 853 -11.16 16.45 17.48
C LYS A 853 -11.71 15.56 16.35
N VAL A 854 -12.68 14.70 16.66
CA VAL A 854 -13.30 13.80 15.68
C VAL A 854 -14.13 14.57 14.66
N VAL A 855 -14.93 15.52 15.10
CA VAL A 855 -15.77 16.38 14.23
C VAL A 855 -14.90 17.17 13.24
N GLU A 856 -13.83 17.80 13.74
CA GLU A 856 -12.91 18.56 12.89
C GLU A 856 -12.14 17.64 11.92
N ALA A 857 -11.69 16.46 12.37
CA ALA A 857 -11.02 15.49 11.51
C ALA A 857 -11.95 14.97 10.40
N GLU A 858 -13.22 14.74 10.69
CA GLU A 858 -14.21 14.36 9.69
C GLU A 858 -14.43 15.46 8.66
N ALA A 859 -14.58 16.71 9.11
CA ALA A 859 -14.74 17.86 8.22
C ALA A 859 -13.53 18.04 7.29
N ARG A 860 -12.31 17.96 7.83
CA ARG A 860 -11.07 18.08 7.07
C ARG A 860 -10.88 16.93 6.07
N SER A 861 -11.25 15.73 6.45
CA SER A 861 -11.21 14.57 5.55
C SER A 861 -12.23 14.71 4.42
N ARG A 862 -13.44 15.18 4.73
CA ARG A 862 -14.52 15.41 3.77
C ARG A 862 -14.14 16.47 2.74
N GLU A 863 -13.53 17.59 3.18
CA GLU A 863 -13.05 18.66 2.30
C GLU A 863 -12.13 18.11 1.18
N THR A 864 -11.19 17.24 1.53
CA THR A 864 -10.30 16.61 0.57
C THR A 864 -11.03 15.58 -0.30
N ALA A 865 -11.91 14.76 0.30
CA ALA A 865 -12.63 13.70 -0.38
C ALA A 865 -13.56 14.22 -1.48
N LEU A 866 -14.21 15.38 -1.28
CA LEU A 866 -15.09 16.03 -2.27
C LEU A 866 -14.40 16.32 -3.62
N ARG A 867 -13.06 16.32 -3.67
CA ARG A 867 -12.25 16.53 -4.87
C ARG A 867 -11.58 15.25 -5.39
N GLN A 868 -12.14 14.08 -5.05
CA GLN A 868 -11.62 12.78 -5.46
C GLN A 868 -12.68 11.96 -6.18
N ASN A 869 -12.35 11.40 -7.34
CA ASN A 869 -13.25 10.54 -8.11
C ASN A 869 -13.67 9.29 -7.32
N GLY A 870 -12.75 8.70 -6.54
CA GLY A 870 -13.01 7.55 -5.68
C GLY A 870 -14.08 7.81 -4.60
N TYR A 871 -14.13 9.03 -4.04
CA TYR A 871 -15.20 9.43 -3.14
C TYR A 871 -16.55 9.43 -3.85
N TRP A 872 -16.62 10.10 -5.00
CA TRP A 872 -17.88 10.29 -5.70
C TRP A 872 -18.47 8.98 -6.23
N ILE A 873 -17.65 8.10 -6.81
CA ILE A 873 -18.15 6.81 -7.29
C ILE A 873 -18.73 5.98 -6.14
N SER A 874 -18.09 6.01 -4.96
CA SER A 874 -18.57 5.31 -3.76
C SER A 874 -19.86 5.94 -3.21
N GLN A 875 -19.97 7.28 -3.16
CA GLN A 875 -21.17 7.97 -2.67
C GLN A 875 -22.35 7.78 -3.62
N ILE A 876 -22.14 7.86 -4.93
CA ILE A 876 -23.19 7.63 -5.94
C ILE A 876 -23.73 6.19 -5.82
N ALA A 877 -22.84 5.22 -5.71
CA ALA A 877 -23.22 3.82 -5.52
C ALA A 877 -23.99 3.61 -4.20
N ALA A 878 -23.49 4.19 -3.09
CA ALA A 878 -24.14 4.09 -1.79
C ALA A 878 -25.54 4.72 -1.81
N ILE A 879 -25.69 5.94 -2.33
CA ILE A 879 -27.00 6.63 -2.43
C ILE A 879 -27.98 5.85 -3.31
N ALA A 880 -27.51 5.32 -4.45
CA ALA A 880 -28.34 4.52 -5.34
C ALA A 880 -28.84 3.22 -4.68
N GLN A 881 -28.04 2.63 -3.76
CA GLN A 881 -28.41 1.41 -3.04
C GLN A 881 -29.23 1.67 -1.77
N THR A 882 -28.98 2.78 -1.05
CA THR A 882 -29.62 3.04 0.25
C THR A 882 -30.83 3.97 0.15
N GLY A 883 -30.87 4.83 -0.88
CA GLY A 883 -31.85 5.91 -0.99
C GLY A 883 -31.57 7.08 -0.04
N ASP A 884 -30.36 7.19 0.49
CA ASP A 884 -29.98 8.33 1.33
C ASP A 884 -30.12 9.68 0.57
N PRO A 885 -30.47 10.78 1.25
CA PRO A 885 -30.56 12.09 0.62
C PRO A 885 -29.23 12.51 -0.03
N PRO A 886 -29.22 12.97 -1.29
CA PRO A 886 -28.01 13.35 -2.02
C PRO A 886 -27.24 14.52 -1.41
N GLU A 887 -27.94 15.41 -0.67
CA GLU A 887 -27.35 16.55 0.04
C GLU A 887 -26.24 16.14 1.02
N LEU A 888 -26.33 14.91 1.53
CA LEU A 888 -25.37 14.38 2.50
C LEU A 888 -23.99 14.12 1.87
N ALA A 889 -23.95 13.81 0.61
CA ALA A 889 -22.69 13.58 -0.09
C ALA A 889 -21.92 14.88 -0.37
N VAL A 890 -22.61 16.02 -0.42
CA VAL A 890 -22.02 17.32 -0.76
C VAL A 890 -21.74 18.20 0.47
N ASP A 891 -22.25 17.84 1.67
CA ASP A 891 -22.01 18.61 2.90
C ASP A 891 -20.53 18.48 3.33
N PRO A 892 -19.76 19.57 3.31
CA PRO A 892 -18.34 19.54 3.69
C PRO A 892 -18.14 19.26 5.20
N ARG A 893 -19.15 19.46 6.03
CA ARG A 893 -19.08 19.16 7.46
C ARG A 893 -19.36 17.69 7.77
N GLY A 894 -19.83 16.93 6.77
CA GLY A 894 -20.17 15.54 6.94
C GLY A 894 -21.27 15.28 7.98
N ASP A 895 -21.08 14.24 8.77
CA ASP A 895 -22.00 13.83 9.83
C ASP A 895 -21.64 14.41 11.21
N GLY A 896 -20.65 15.30 11.30
CA GLY A 896 -20.11 15.84 12.57
C GLY A 896 -21.16 16.42 13.50
N ALA A 897 -22.21 17.07 12.97
CA ALA A 897 -23.31 17.63 13.77
C ALA A 897 -24.12 16.54 14.53
N LEU A 898 -24.04 15.28 14.14
CA LEU A 898 -24.70 14.15 14.81
C LEU A 898 -23.88 13.65 16.01
N LEU A 899 -22.60 14.00 16.10
CA LEU A 899 -21.68 13.54 17.13
C LEU A 899 -21.78 14.40 18.38
N THR A 900 -22.88 14.24 19.12
CA THR A 900 -23.09 14.94 20.40
C THR A 900 -22.79 14.00 21.57
N ARG A 901 -22.39 14.57 22.74
CA ARG A 901 -22.13 13.77 23.94
C ARG A 901 -23.32 12.87 24.31
N PRO A 902 -24.60 13.34 24.32
CA PRO A 902 -25.74 12.47 24.58
C PRO A 902 -25.87 11.35 23.54
N ALA A 903 -25.73 11.63 22.23
CA ALA A 903 -25.86 10.65 21.17
C ALA A 903 -24.80 9.55 21.28
N LEU A 904 -23.54 9.93 21.51
CA LEU A 904 -22.42 8.98 21.68
C LEU A 904 -22.57 8.15 22.96
N ARG A 905 -23.00 8.77 24.09
CA ARG A 905 -23.28 8.04 25.34
C ARG A 905 -24.41 7.04 25.15
N ASP A 906 -25.51 7.45 24.55
CA ASP A 906 -26.69 6.61 24.39
C ASP A 906 -26.41 5.47 23.38
N MET A 907 -25.60 5.72 22.34
CA MET A 907 -25.07 4.68 21.46
C MET A 907 -24.18 3.70 22.23
N ALA A 908 -23.26 4.18 23.05
CA ALA A 908 -22.40 3.31 23.86
C ALA A 908 -23.22 2.42 24.82
N ARG A 909 -24.28 2.95 25.43
CA ARG A 909 -25.22 2.15 26.24
C ARG A 909 -25.93 1.08 25.44
N LYS A 910 -26.30 1.38 24.21
CA LYS A 910 -27.04 0.49 23.30
C LYS A 910 -26.18 -0.68 22.80
N ILE A 911 -24.91 -0.40 22.43
CA ILE A 911 -24.09 -1.38 21.68
C ILE A 911 -22.93 -1.98 22.47
N LEU A 912 -22.38 -1.29 23.48
CA LEU A 912 -21.23 -1.79 24.26
C LEU A 912 -21.71 -2.49 25.54
N ASP A 913 -22.52 -3.53 25.41
CA ASP A 913 -23.07 -4.27 26.53
C ASP A 913 -22.03 -5.26 27.10
N PRO A 914 -21.58 -5.09 28.36
CA PRO A 914 -20.63 -6.01 28.98
C PRO A 914 -21.17 -7.43 29.20
N ALA A 915 -22.46 -7.65 29.01
CA ALA A 915 -23.08 -8.99 29.02
C ALA A 915 -23.19 -9.63 27.62
N ASN A 916 -22.76 -8.93 26.55
CA ASN A 916 -22.85 -9.45 25.18
C ASN A 916 -21.67 -8.97 24.32
N TYR A 917 -20.58 -9.73 24.34
CA TYR A 917 -19.40 -9.51 23.52
C TYR A 917 -18.66 -10.80 23.21
N ILE A 918 -17.82 -10.76 22.19
CA ILE A 918 -16.90 -11.81 21.82
C ILE A 918 -15.48 -11.28 22.08
N ARG A 919 -14.69 -12.02 22.86
CA ARG A 919 -13.26 -11.72 23.07
C ARG A 919 -12.44 -12.92 22.60
N VAL A 920 -11.50 -12.65 21.69
CA VAL A 920 -10.46 -13.61 21.32
C VAL A 920 -9.12 -13.03 21.73
N THR A 921 -8.32 -13.84 22.40
CA THR A 921 -6.98 -13.45 22.86
C THR A 921 -5.96 -14.47 22.37
N LEU A 922 -4.93 -14.00 21.67
CA LEU A 922 -3.74 -14.78 21.34
C LEU A 922 -2.73 -14.64 22.46
N LEU A 923 -2.19 -15.76 22.92
CA LEU A 923 -1.09 -15.85 23.86
C LEU A 923 -0.06 -16.87 23.35
N PRO A 924 1.21 -16.78 23.75
CA PRO A 924 2.22 -17.75 23.34
C PRO A 924 1.88 -19.16 23.85
N GLU A 925 2.43 -20.15 23.16
CA GLU A 925 2.39 -21.55 23.64
C GLU A 925 3.09 -21.65 24.98
N ASN A 926 2.45 -22.33 25.94
CA ASN A 926 3.11 -22.66 27.20
C ASN A 926 4.20 -23.67 26.87
N ARG A 927 5.46 -23.26 26.86
CA ARG A 927 6.56 -24.22 26.93
C ARG A 927 6.61 -24.77 28.36
N GLN A 928 6.30 -26.08 28.48
CA GLN A 928 6.52 -26.82 29.71
C GLN A 928 8.01 -26.93 30.06
#